data_93d16934c0818e2bbeabab47c54245cc
#
_entry.id   93d16934c0818e2bbeabab47c54245cc
#
_cell.length_a   1.000
_cell.length_b   1.000
_cell.length_c   1.000
_cell.angle_alpha   90.00
_cell.angle_beta   90.00
_cell.angle_gamma   90.00
#
_symmetry.space_group_name_H-M   'P 1'
#
loop_
_entity.id
_entity.type
_entity.pdbx_description
1 polymer ?
#
loop_
_entity_poly.entity_id
_entity_poly.type
_entity_poly.pdbx_seq_one_letter_code
_entity_poly.pdbx_strand_id
1 'polypeptide(L)'
;MKKKTSAAIIIAAISTSFLPVASQAATYTLDEIIVEGDRDHEIAQQLPGGYENKSGSVGILGTKDIMETPFQQNNISQKSISTFAANPSEQSTSVLVNVPAVRTAGNTLYNDFSIRGQNANAYQFRINGIPGLLTQTNIPMNMIESVDVISGPGLGVTGVQAKESAGGVINLITKRAGAKDIMDYTTFFSGRSTWGNMIDISRRFADNAWGIRINTAYINGDTAIRDEKETQKNFSINIDHQTDHSFTNIFLGYRDTHTERAERYYDFSSNALTGIPSAPDSSNNYAFKGQQLGMRTWMAAVNHVQSLDDTFKVFINAGYAYNNGYDYRVDASSRVNVINDAGDFTRSMVNEPFAIRNKYIQIGANKIFNTGAVKNDLVVSFDKDWYEARWGASPAIKGTVTGNLYTGQVGYDFMTEKGTRAQYSGDTQFFGWTIADTLSYRKWDVTLGAHKHTARVYSASSKTKTVTDAVSPLFAIVYKPSRNWSVFGSHSESFDQGTIVGNAYANKGDILDPAKTKSNELGIKYTNGNIITELSYFDTKQDSKLESEFNGNTYLRMNGETRYRGIQLSLSGKISPKWTLSGGFMYLNSEYKKNSTPYYNGKSVIGTPDWSGVLTAEYTPNEAWDIWGRMIYTGSAPVYNHERTFRIDSSTVFDLGIRYRSRLGTKPVDYNLTVFNLFDKNYWMPRATYAYGILSNPRAFCFSATVHF
;
A
#
# COMPACT_ATOMS: atom_id res chain seq x y z
N MET A 1 32.86 -21.26 2.09
CA MET A 1 32.13 -22.16 1.18
C MET A 1 30.81 -22.61 1.85
N LYS A 2 29.72 -21.84 1.86
CA LYS A 2 28.36 -22.25 2.27
C LYS A 2 27.34 -21.16 1.80
N LYS A 3 27.21 -21.00 0.49
CA LYS A 3 26.24 -20.02 -0.10
C LYS A 3 25.51 -20.53 -1.36
N LYS A 4 25.45 -21.84 -1.58
CA LYS A 4 24.85 -22.38 -2.82
C LYS A 4 23.64 -23.31 -2.65
N THR A 5 23.11 -23.50 -1.44
CA THR A 5 22.09 -24.54 -1.20
C THR A 5 20.64 -24.05 -1.12
N SER A 6 20.37 -22.74 -1.06
CA SER A 6 18.99 -22.24 -0.90
C SER A 6 18.24 -22.01 -2.20
N ALA A 7 18.92 -21.91 -3.34
CA ALA A 7 18.26 -21.74 -4.65
C ALA A 7 17.81 -23.07 -5.28
N ALA A 8 18.46 -24.18 -4.90
CA ALA A 8 18.21 -25.49 -5.49
C ALA A 8 16.89 -26.15 -5.01
N ILE A 9 16.38 -25.78 -3.84
CA ILE A 9 15.17 -26.42 -3.26
C ILE A 9 13.89 -25.91 -3.92
N ILE A 10 13.88 -24.67 -4.40
CA ILE A 10 12.72 -24.11 -5.10
C ILE A 10 12.57 -24.71 -6.52
N ILE A 11 13.69 -25.04 -7.15
CA ILE A 11 13.70 -25.66 -8.50
C ILE A 11 13.29 -27.14 -8.45
N ALA A 12 13.57 -27.86 -7.38
CA ALA A 12 13.23 -29.28 -7.25
C ALA A 12 11.73 -29.53 -7.03
N ALA A 13 10.96 -28.58 -6.49
CA ALA A 13 9.51 -28.69 -6.35
C ALA A 13 8.74 -28.46 -7.67
N ILE A 14 9.39 -27.85 -8.67
CA ILE A 14 8.79 -27.54 -9.97
C ILE A 14 9.02 -28.70 -10.98
N SER A 15 10.04 -29.55 -10.75
CA SER A 15 10.44 -30.58 -11.72
C SER A 15 9.59 -31.87 -11.72
N THR A 16 8.65 -32.05 -10.80
CA THR A 16 7.82 -33.26 -10.72
C THR A 16 6.46 -33.18 -11.43
N SER A 17 6.08 -32.03 -12.00
CA SER A 17 4.80 -31.84 -12.69
C SER A 17 4.90 -31.80 -14.23
N PHE A 18 6.06 -32.08 -14.84
CA PHE A 18 6.24 -32.08 -16.28
C PHE A 18 6.23 -33.49 -16.88
N LEU A 19 5.05 -34.12 -16.98
CA LEU A 19 4.85 -35.20 -17.92
C LEU A 19 3.81 -34.74 -18.96
N PRO A 20 4.11 -34.78 -20.25
CA PRO A 20 3.15 -34.36 -21.28
C PRO A 20 2.08 -35.43 -21.45
N VAL A 21 0.85 -35.11 -21.04
CA VAL A 21 -0.32 -35.85 -21.48
C VAL A 21 -0.96 -35.04 -22.60
N ALA A 22 -0.88 -35.51 -23.81
CA ALA A 22 -1.63 -34.98 -24.94
C ALA A 22 -3.11 -35.26 -24.73
N SER A 23 -3.94 -34.23 -24.57
CA SER A 23 -5.39 -34.36 -24.60
C SER A 23 -6.03 -33.24 -25.42
N GLN A 24 -7.03 -33.64 -26.18
CA GLN A 24 -7.83 -32.80 -27.08
C GLN A 24 -8.60 -31.74 -26.28
N ALA A 25 -8.63 -30.51 -26.81
CA ALA A 25 -9.30 -29.38 -26.22
C ALA A 25 -10.83 -29.56 -26.24
N ALA A 26 -11.44 -29.58 -25.06
CA ALA A 26 -12.87 -29.34 -24.90
C ALA A 26 -13.01 -28.04 -24.09
N THR A 27 -13.74 -27.08 -24.65
CA THR A 27 -14.01 -25.79 -24.01
C THR A 27 -15.08 -25.96 -22.95
N TYR A 28 -14.73 -25.93 -21.68
CA TYR A 28 -15.66 -25.86 -20.57
C TYR A 28 -15.55 -24.51 -19.90
N THR A 29 -16.66 -23.77 -19.82
CA THR A 29 -16.80 -22.58 -19.00
C THR A 29 -16.97 -23.02 -17.55
N LEU A 30 -15.94 -22.84 -16.73
CA LEU A 30 -16.03 -23.03 -15.29
C LEU A 30 -16.56 -21.75 -14.65
N ASP A 31 -17.62 -21.85 -13.84
CA ASP A 31 -18.04 -20.76 -12.95
C ASP A 31 -16.92 -20.44 -11.97
N GLU A 32 -16.56 -19.17 -11.92
CA GLU A 32 -15.36 -18.61 -11.34
C GLU A 32 -15.28 -18.75 -9.83
N ILE A 33 -14.30 -19.50 -9.32
CA ILE A 33 -13.73 -19.30 -8.00
C ILE A 33 -12.28 -18.92 -8.22
N ILE A 34 -11.98 -17.67 -7.96
CA ILE A 34 -10.66 -17.13 -8.16
C ILE A 34 -9.98 -17.00 -6.81
N VAL A 35 -9.09 -17.90 -6.51
CA VAL A 35 -7.91 -17.61 -5.71
C VAL A 35 -6.95 -16.94 -6.69
N GLU A 36 -6.47 -15.74 -6.37
CA GLU A 36 -5.63 -14.89 -7.22
C GLU A 36 -4.85 -15.64 -8.31
N GLY A 37 -5.40 -15.75 -9.49
CA GLY A 37 -4.84 -16.55 -10.58
C GLY A 37 -5.87 -16.98 -11.61
N ASP A 38 -6.73 -16.06 -12.07
CA ASP A 38 -7.77 -16.40 -13.03
C ASP A 38 -7.27 -16.58 -14.46
N ARG A 39 -7.95 -17.49 -15.20
CA ARG A 39 -7.68 -17.84 -16.57
C ARG A 39 -7.94 -16.72 -17.58
N ASP A 40 -8.95 -15.92 -17.32
CA ASP A 40 -9.32 -14.79 -18.16
C ASP A 40 -8.63 -13.53 -17.68
N HIS A 41 -7.29 -13.48 -17.86
CA HIS A 41 -6.55 -12.23 -17.77
C HIS A 41 -6.71 -11.37 -19.02
N GLU A 42 -7.82 -11.46 -19.68
CA GLU A 42 -8.44 -10.27 -20.20
C GLU A 42 -8.64 -9.35 -19.01
N ILE A 43 -7.87 -8.25 -18.99
CA ILE A 43 -8.00 -7.06 -18.18
C ILE A 43 -9.24 -7.15 -17.28
N ALA A 44 -9.06 -7.32 -15.97
CA ALA A 44 -10.17 -7.46 -15.01
C ALA A 44 -11.26 -6.50 -15.45
N GLN A 45 -12.46 -6.98 -15.71
CA GLN A 45 -13.51 -6.25 -16.43
C GLN A 45 -13.65 -4.85 -15.82
N GLN A 46 -13.20 -3.84 -16.56
CA GLN A 46 -13.21 -2.47 -16.08
C GLN A 46 -14.64 -1.95 -16.02
N LEU A 47 -14.93 -1.14 -15.01
CA LEU A 47 -16.15 -0.34 -14.99
C LEU A 47 -16.14 0.63 -16.17
N PRO A 48 -17.32 1.00 -16.71
CA PRO A 48 -17.40 2.01 -17.75
C PRO A 48 -16.66 3.29 -17.37
N GLY A 49 -15.79 3.77 -18.24
CA GLY A 49 -14.87 4.88 -17.95
C GLY A 49 -13.46 4.41 -17.57
N GLY A 50 -13.31 3.17 -17.12
CA GLY A 50 -12.02 2.48 -17.01
C GLY A 50 -11.18 2.81 -15.79
N TYR A 51 -11.62 3.66 -14.85
CA TYR A 51 -10.81 4.06 -13.69
C TYR A 51 -10.76 2.98 -12.59
N GLU A 52 -11.77 2.14 -12.49
CA GLU A 52 -11.82 1.01 -11.55
C GLU A 52 -12.19 -0.28 -12.27
N ASN A 53 -11.75 -1.40 -11.72
CA ASN A 53 -12.16 -2.74 -12.12
C ASN A 53 -13.44 -3.13 -11.38
N LYS A 54 -14.29 -3.93 -12.03
CA LYS A 54 -15.55 -4.42 -11.48
C LYS A 54 -15.34 -5.43 -10.35
N SER A 55 -14.23 -6.15 -10.38
CA SER A 55 -13.87 -7.15 -9.38
C SER A 55 -12.46 -6.93 -8.86
N GLY A 56 -12.18 -7.44 -7.67
CA GLY A 56 -10.87 -7.39 -7.04
C GLY A 56 -10.70 -8.49 -6.00
N SER A 57 -9.47 -8.67 -5.56
CA SER A 57 -9.11 -9.69 -4.59
C SER A 57 -9.64 -9.37 -3.19
N VAL A 58 -10.23 -10.36 -2.55
CA VAL A 58 -10.68 -10.35 -1.15
C VAL A 58 -9.89 -11.41 -0.35
N GLY A 59 -8.62 -11.55 -0.64
CA GLY A 59 -7.72 -12.50 0.03
C GLY A 59 -8.17 -13.95 -0.18
N ILE A 60 -8.30 -14.73 0.90
CA ILE A 60 -8.69 -16.14 0.83
C ILE A 60 -10.12 -16.38 0.30
N LEU A 61 -10.97 -15.34 0.33
CA LEU A 61 -12.32 -15.42 -0.25
C LEU A 61 -12.31 -15.29 -1.79
N GLY A 62 -11.12 -15.19 -2.39
CA GLY A 62 -10.92 -15.09 -3.82
C GLY A 62 -11.22 -13.72 -4.41
N THR A 63 -11.32 -13.64 -5.74
CA THR A 63 -11.75 -12.43 -6.45
C THR A 63 -13.26 -12.34 -6.44
N LYS A 64 -13.81 -11.19 -6.09
CA LYS A 64 -15.26 -10.97 -6.05
C LYS A 64 -15.65 -9.69 -6.78
N ASP A 65 -16.83 -9.68 -7.39
CA ASP A 65 -17.47 -8.46 -7.88
C ASP A 65 -17.67 -7.50 -6.70
N ILE A 66 -17.46 -6.21 -6.92
CA ILE A 66 -17.67 -5.17 -5.89
C ILE A 66 -19.05 -5.30 -5.25
N MET A 67 -20.08 -5.62 -6.03
CA MET A 67 -21.47 -5.79 -5.53
C MET A 67 -21.64 -7.00 -4.60
N GLU A 68 -20.68 -7.91 -4.56
CA GLU A 68 -20.71 -9.13 -3.75
C GLU A 68 -19.76 -9.08 -2.56
N THR A 69 -18.90 -8.04 -2.47
CA THR A 69 -17.98 -7.90 -1.34
C THR A 69 -18.70 -7.34 -0.12
N PRO A 70 -18.46 -7.91 1.08
CA PRO A 70 -19.04 -7.43 2.33
C PRO A 70 -18.24 -6.28 2.98
N PHE A 71 -17.44 -5.56 2.20
CA PHE A 71 -16.57 -4.46 2.63
C PHE A 71 -16.63 -3.32 1.62
N GLN A 72 -16.24 -2.13 2.05
CA GLN A 72 -15.89 -1.06 1.12
C GLN A 72 -14.60 -1.41 0.41
N GLN A 73 -14.65 -1.53 -0.90
CA GLN A 73 -13.51 -1.94 -1.74
C GLN A 73 -13.37 -1.01 -2.95
N ASN A 74 -12.14 -0.62 -3.25
CA ASN A 74 -11.81 0.10 -4.48
C ASN A 74 -10.76 -0.70 -5.26
N ASN A 75 -11.02 -0.94 -6.54
CA ASN A 75 -10.17 -1.75 -7.42
C ASN A 75 -9.59 -0.86 -8.52
N ILE A 76 -8.46 -0.23 -8.26
CA ILE A 76 -7.80 0.71 -9.17
C ILE A 76 -7.32 -0.04 -10.41
N SER A 77 -7.73 0.41 -11.59
CA SER A 77 -7.41 -0.23 -12.87
C SER A 77 -6.06 0.21 -13.45
N GLN A 78 -5.62 -0.47 -14.51
CA GLN A 78 -4.46 -0.07 -15.31
C GLN A 78 -4.63 1.32 -15.95
N LYS A 79 -5.84 1.73 -16.32
CA LYS A 79 -6.10 3.09 -16.83
C LYS A 79 -5.80 4.14 -15.75
N SER A 80 -6.26 3.94 -14.52
CA SER A 80 -5.92 4.82 -13.38
C SER A 80 -4.42 4.90 -13.16
N ILE A 81 -3.74 3.75 -13.14
CA ILE A 81 -2.28 3.69 -12.95
C ILE A 81 -1.58 4.48 -14.05
N SER A 82 -1.89 4.23 -15.32
CA SER A 82 -1.26 4.93 -16.45
C SER A 82 -1.56 6.43 -16.48
N THR A 83 -2.70 6.84 -15.94
CA THR A 83 -3.11 8.26 -15.88
C THR A 83 -2.38 9.01 -14.76
N PHE A 84 -2.29 8.43 -13.57
CA PHE A 84 -1.82 9.14 -12.38
C PHE A 84 -0.37 8.85 -11.98
N ALA A 85 0.25 7.77 -12.46
CA ALA A 85 1.65 7.46 -12.17
C ALA A 85 2.66 8.20 -13.08
N ALA A 86 2.27 9.32 -13.68
CA ALA A 86 3.10 10.07 -14.65
C ALA A 86 4.34 10.71 -14.02
N ASN A 87 4.31 11.09 -12.72
CA ASN A 87 5.48 11.57 -12.01
C ASN A 87 6.25 10.40 -11.39
N PRO A 88 7.48 10.09 -11.81
CA PRO A 88 8.24 8.96 -11.31
C PRO A 88 8.53 9.01 -9.80
N SER A 89 8.66 10.21 -9.24
CA SER A 89 8.93 10.41 -7.81
C SER A 89 7.70 10.18 -6.92
N GLU A 90 6.49 10.09 -7.50
CA GLU A 90 5.21 10.04 -6.77
C GLU A 90 4.25 8.96 -7.29
N GLN A 91 4.75 7.95 -7.98
CA GLN A 91 3.88 6.99 -8.70
C GLN A 91 2.79 6.40 -7.80
N SER A 92 3.17 5.75 -6.70
CA SER A 92 2.21 5.08 -5.82
C SER A 92 1.33 6.05 -5.02
N THR A 93 1.87 7.19 -4.58
CA THR A 93 1.10 8.21 -3.84
C THR A 93 0.03 8.84 -4.72
N SER A 94 0.39 9.17 -5.97
CA SER A 94 -0.51 9.79 -6.94
C SER A 94 -1.63 8.86 -7.42
N VAL A 95 -1.37 7.55 -7.44
CA VAL A 95 -2.37 6.52 -7.77
C VAL A 95 -3.29 6.28 -6.58
N LEU A 96 -2.74 6.03 -5.40
CA LEU A 96 -3.53 5.60 -4.22
C LEU A 96 -4.39 6.71 -3.61
N VAL A 97 -4.03 7.98 -3.80
CA VAL A 97 -4.85 9.10 -3.32
C VAL A 97 -6.23 9.17 -3.99
N ASN A 98 -6.44 8.45 -5.10
CA ASN A 98 -7.75 8.37 -5.77
C ASN A 98 -8.77 7.53 -4.97
N VAL A 99 -8.35 6.78 -3.96
CA VAL A 99 -9.25 6.10 -3.02
C VAL A 99 -9.62 7.05 -1.90
N PRO A 100 -10.91 7.38 -1.68
CA PRO A 100 -11.33 8.39 -0.69
C PRO A 100 -10.88 8.13 0.74
N ALA A 101 -10.74 6.85 1.13
CA ALA A 101 -10.26 6.44 2.45
C ALA A 101 -8.75 6.56 2.63
N VAL A 102 -7.98 6.64 1.51
CA VAL A 102 -6.52 6.66 1.54
C VAL A 102 -6.01 8.10 1.58
N ARG A 103 -5.09 8.35 2.50
CA ARG A 103 -4.29 9.56 2.54
C ARG A 103 -2.85 9.22 2.26
N THR A 104 -2.24 10.06 1.49
CA THR A 104 -0.82 9.96 1.18
C THR A 104 -0.10 11.14 1.81
N ALA A 105 1.01 10.87 2.47
CA ALA A 105 1.90 11.84 3.05
C ALA A 105 3.34 11.44 2.70
N GLY A 106 3.58 11.31 1.39
CA GLY A 106 4.85 10.85 0.85
C GLY A 106 5.68 11.98 0.26
N ASN A 107 6.96 11.75 0.19
CA ASN A 107 7.91 12.51 -0.60
C ASN A 107 8.70 11.54 -1.49
N THR A 108 9.69 12.01 -2.21
CA THR A 108 10.54 11.19 -3.09
C THR A 108 11.20 10.03 -2.34
N LEU A 109 11.48 10.19 -1.04
CA LEU A 109 12.20 9.20 -0.23
C LEU A 109 11.28 8.12 0.33
N TYR A 110 10.18 8.52 0.99
CA TYR A 110 9.28 7.63 1.71
C TYR A 110 7.83 7.89 1.36
N ASN A 111 7.09 6.82 1.21
CA ASN A 111 5.66 6.87 1.05
C ASN A 111 4.99 6.38 2.33
N ASP A 112 4.34 7.32 3.00
CA ASP A 112 3.44 7.04 4.11
C ASP A 112 2.00 7.11 3.61
N PHE A 113 1.24 6.13 4.00
CA PHE A 113 -0.18 6.06 3.70
C PHE A 113 -0.96 5.92 5.00
N SER A 114 -2.19 6.39 4.98
CA SER A 114 -3.17 6.04 6.01
C SER A 114 -4.48 5.64 5.35
N ILE A 115 -5.15 4.67 5.93
CA ILE A 115 -6.48 4.24 5.53
C ILE A 115 -7.41 4.50 6.71
N ARG A 116 -8.48 5.28 6.50
CA ARG A 116 -9.41 5.68 7.57
C ARG A 116 -8.71 6.25 8.81
N GLY A 117 -7.63 7.04 8.58
CA GLY A 117 -6.84 7.69 9.64
C GLY A 117 -5.81 6.79 10.34
N GLN A 118 -5.72 5.53 10.00
CA GLN A 118 -4.75 4.59 10.56
C GLN A 118 -3.59 4.37 9.60
N ASN A 119 -2.35 4.27 10.11
CA ASN A 119 -1.16 4.11 9.27
C ASN A 119 -1.20 2.82 8.44
N ALA A 120 -0.82 2.94 7.16
CA ALA A 120 -0.68 1.86 6.22
C ALA A 120 0.57 2.10 5.37
N ASN A 121 1.72 1.69 5.84
CA ASN A 121 3.00 1.91 5.15
C ASN A 121 3.19 0.91 4.00
N ALA A 122 3.97 1.27 2.99
CA ALA A 122 4.19 0.44 1.80
C ALA A 122 4.75 -0.96 2.11
N TYR A 123 5.51 -1.15 3.18
CA TYR A 123 5.97 -2.48 3.61
C TYR A 123 4.84 -3.37 4.16
N GLN A 124 3.66 -2.82 4.39
CA GLN A 124 2.44 -3.53 4.79
C GLN A 124 1.58 -3.94 3.59
N PHE A 125 1.92 -3.49 2.38
CA PHE A 125 1.20 -3.86 1.16
C PHE A 125 1.56 -5.28 0.72
N ARG A 126 0.68 -5.86 -0.08
CA ARG A 126 0.85 -7.18 -0.67
C ARG A 126 1.17 -7.06 -2.15
N ILE A 127 1.89 -8.03 -2.69
CA ILE A 127 2.04 -8.25 -4.13
C ILE A 127 1.44 -9.62 -4.44
N ASN A 128 0.41 -9.67 -5.29
CA ASN A 128 -0.33 -10.88 -5.62
C ASN A 128 -0.77 -11.66 -4.38
N GLY A 129 -1.29 -10.96 -3.35
CA GLY A 129 -1.70 -11.52 -2.06
C GLY A 129 -0.55 -11.83 -1.08
N ILE A 130 0.70 -11.76 -1.49
CA ILE A 130 1.87 -12.13 -0.70
C ILE A 130 2.42 -10.91 0.05
N PRO A 131 2.49 -10.93 1.39
CA PRO A 131 3.00 -9.83 2.20
C PRO A 131 4.53 -9.73 2.22
N GLY A 132 5.05 -8.59 2.69
CA GLY A 132 6.45 -8.41 3.03
C GLY A 132 7.43 -8.30 1.85
N LEU A 133 6.93 -8.13 0.62
CA LEU A 133 7.77 -8.03 -0.57
C LEU A 133 8.27 -6.62 -0.85
N LEU A 134 7.69 -5.60 -0.23
CA LEU A 134 7.97 -4.19 -0.48
C LEU A 134 8.71 -3.50 0.68
N THR A 135 9.24 -2.33 0.37
CA THR A 135 9.83 -1.39 1.34
C THR A 135 8.96 -0.13 1.48
N GLN A 136 9.27 0.72 2.46
CA GLN A 136 8.56 1.99 2.69
C GLN A 136 8.89 3.08 1.66
N THR A 137 9.51 2.76 0.54
CA THR A 137 9.86 3.74 -0.49
C THR A 137 8.84 3.75 -1.61
N ASN A 138 8.89 4.78 -2.46
CA ASN A 138 8.01 4.91 -3.63
C ASN A 138 7.94 3.59 -4.41
N ILE A 139 6.74 3.13 -4.75
CA ILE A 139 6.51 1.84 -5.43
C ILE A 139 6.44 2.10 -6.94
N PRO A 140 7.26 1.42 -7.75
CA PRO A 140 7.19 1.56 -9.20
C PRO A 140 5.89 0.92 -9.72
N MET A 141 5.08 1.72 -10.42
CA MET A 141 3.79 1.28 -10.95
C MET A 141 3.89 0.67 -12.35
N ASN A 142 5.06 0.73 -13.01
CA ASN A 142 5.26 0.16 -14.35
C ASN A 142 5.07 -1.36 -14.41
N MET A 143 5.23 -2.07 -13.30
CA MET A 143 5.04 -3.53 -13.19
C MET A 143 3.67 -3.94 -12.63
N ILE A 144 2.80 -2.96 -12.29
CA ILE A 144 1.51 -3.19 -11.63
C ILE A 144 0.36 -3.08 -12.64
N GLU A 145 -0.54 -4.05 -12.65
CA GLU A 145 -1.75 -4.10 -13.47
C GLU A 145 -2.94 -3.43 -12.79
N SER A 146 -3.12 -3.71 -11.50
CA SER A 146 -4.22 -3.16 -10.72
C SER A 146 -3.85 -3.07 -9.24
N VAL A 147 -4.63 -2.31 -8.48
CA VAL A 147 -4.48 -2.21 -7.03
C VAL A 147 -5.82 -2.38 -6.36
N ASP A 148 -5.93 -3.39 -5.49
CA ASP A 148 -7.13 -3.62 -4.69
C ASP A 148 -6.93 -3.02 -3.31
N VAL A 149 -7.88 -2.20 -2.87
CA VAL A 149 -7.90 -1.55 -1.56
C VAL A 149 -9.14 -1.98 -0.81
N ILE A 150 -8.95 -2.73 0.27
CA ILE A 150 -10.00 -3.07 1.24
C ILE A 150 -9.86 -2.13 2.42
N SER A 151 -10.90 -1.38 2.74
CA SER A 151 -10.94 -0.49 3.91
C SER A 151 -11.40 -1.26 5.14
N GLY A 152 -10.67 -1.13 6.26
CA GLY A 152 -10.93 -1.86 7.52
C GLY A 152 -9.99 -3.05 7.75
N PRO A 153 -9.98 -3.65 8.96
CA PRO A 153 -9.08 -4.74 9.31
C PRO A 153 -9.22 -5.95 8.39
N GLY A 154 -8.14 -6.34 7.73
CA GLY A 154 -8.14 -7.36 6.68
C GLY A 154 -7.68 -8.76 7.09
N LEU A 155 -7.13 -8.96 8.31
CA LEU A 155 -6.52 -10.23 8.75
C LEU A 155 -7.41 -11.46 8.59
N GLY A 156 -8.70 -11.33 8.88
CA GLY A 156 -9.63 -12.44 8.77
C GLY A 156 -9.74 -13.03 7.35
N VAL A 157 -9.34 -12.27 6.33
CA VAL A 157 -9.43 -12.71 4.92
C VAL A 157 -8.09 -12.73 4.20
N THR A 158 -7.08 -12.00 4.66
CA THR A 158 -5.81 -11.88 3.92
C THR A 158 -4.66 -12.72 4.50
N GLY A 159 -4.85 -13.35 5.67
CA GLY A 159 -3.82 -14.14 6.33
C GLY A 159 -2.79 -13.29 7.09
N VAL A 160 -1.80 -13.94 7.70
CA VAL A 160 -0.80 -13.29 8.57
C VAL A 160 0.20 -12.44 7.82
N GLN A 161 0.74 -11.47 8.55
CA GLN A 161 1.81 -10.61 8.07
C GLN A 161 2.56 -9.99 9.26
N ALA A 162 3.90 -9.96 9.20
CA ALA A 162 4.76 -9.49 10.30
C ALA A 162 4.59 -7.99 10.59
N LYS A 163 4.11 -7.22 9.62
CA LYS A 163 3.81 -5.80 9.73
C LYS A 163 2.44 -5.54 9.13
N GLU A 164 1.41 -5.39 9.94
CA GLU A 164 0.04 -5.22 9.46
C GLU A 164 -0.48 -3.79 9.64
N SER A 165 -1.44 -3.42 8.77
CA SER A 165 -2.20 -2.18 8.92
C SER A 165 -3.56 -2.48 9.54
N ALA A 166 -3.90 -1.77 10.61
CA ALA A 166 -5.23 -1.84 11.21
C ALA A 166 -6.29 -1.10 10.37
N GLY A 167 -5.88 -0.21 9.46
CA GLY A 167 -6.79 0.61 8.64
C GLY A 167 -7.31 -0.09 7.39
N GLY A 168 -6.60 -1.10 6.89
CA GLY A 168 -6.99 -1.79 5.66
C GLY A 168 -5.85 -2.54 4.99
N VAL A 169 -6.17 -3.11 3.84
CA VAL A 169 -5.25 -3.89 3.01
C VAL A 169 -5.12 -3.23 1.65
N ILE A 170 -3.88 -3.10 1.16
CA ILE A 170 -3.56 -2.70 -0.22
C ILE A 170 -2.82 -3.86 -0.87
N ASN A 171 -3.40 -4.40 -1.94
CA ASN A 171 -2.84 -5.50 -2.71
C ASN A 171 -2.52 -5.03 -4.13
N LEU A 172 -1.29 -5.19 -4.55
CA LEU A 172 -0.78 -4.81 -5.86
C LEU A 172 -0.75 -6.05 -6.75
N ILE A 173 -1.51 -6.06 -7.81
CA ILE A 173 -1.53 -7.14 -8.80
C ILE A 173 -0.51 -6.84 -9.88
N THR A 174 0.42 -7.75 -10.11
CA THR A 174 1.47 -7.56 -11.12
C THR A 174 0.96 -7.83 -12.52
N LYS A 175 1.53 -7.13 -13.52
CA LYS A 175 1.22 -7.35 -14.93
C LYS A 175 1.57 -8.76 -15.36
N ARG A 176 0.63 -9.42 -16.03
CA ARG A 176 0.79 -10.75 -16.64
C ARG A 176 0.56 -10.68 -18.15
N ALA A 177 0.91 -11.75 -18.87
CA ALA A 177 0.66 -11.81 -20.29
C ALA A 177 -0.85 -11.87 -20.58
N GLY A 178 -1.35 -10.88 -21.31
CA GLY A 178 -2.72 -10.84 -21.81
C GLY A 178 -2.89 -11.69 -23.09
N ALA A 179 -4.13 -11.74 -23.62
CA ALA A 179 -4.43 -12.45 -24.86
C ALA A 179 -3.75 -11.85 -26.09
N LYS A 180 -3.42 -10.55 -26.05
CA LYS A 180 -2.74 -9.84 -27.14
C LYS A 180 -1.27 -9.66 -26.83
N ASP A 181 -0.43 -9.82 -27.85
CA ASP A 181 0.98 -9.43 -27.76
C ASP A 181 1.09 -7.92 -27.53
N ILE A 182 1.99 -7.54 -26.65
CA ILE A 182 2.33 -6.15 -26.34
C ILE A 182 3.82 -5.97 -26.53
N MET A 183 4.20 -4.88 -27.18
CA MET A 183 5.56 -4.36 -27.22
C MET A 183 5.48 -2.83 -27.20
N ASP A 184 5.53 -2.28 -25.98
CA ASP A 184 5.40 -0.86 -25.75
C ASP A 184 6.74 -0.27 -25.32
N TYR A 185 7.11 0.85 -25.94
CA TYR A 185 8.23 1.67 -25.51
C TYR A 185 7.73 3.04 -25.11
N THR A 186 8.01 3.43 -23.87
CA THR A 186 7.64 4.74 -23.35
C THR A 186 8.89 5.55 -23.03
N THR A 187 8.97 6.78 -23.51
CA THR A 187 9.89 7.80 -23.02
C THR A 187 9.13 8.89 -22.30
N PHE A 188 9.72 9.47 -21.25
CA PHE A 188 9.06 10.54 -20.51
C PHE A 188 10.07 11.57 -19.97
N PHE A 189 9.53 12.76 -19.67
CA PHE A 189 10.20 13.86 -18.97
C PHE A 189 9.32 14.34 -17.82
N SER A 190 9.94 14.67 -16.69
CA SER A 190 9.25 15.16 -15.50
C SER A 190 10.14 16.12 -14.70
N GLY A 191 9.51 16.95 -13.86
CA GLY A 191 10.22 17.83 -12.96
C GLY A 191 11.10 18.84 -13.67
N ARG A 192 12.36 18.97 -13.22
CA ARG A 192 13.35 19.91 -13.81
C ARG A 192 14.13 19.28 -14.97
N SER A 193 14.60 18.05 -14.79
CA SER A 193 15.39 17.34 -15.80
C SER A 193 15.27 15.81 -15.68
N THR A 194 14.31 15.29 -14.93
CA THR A 194 14.10 13.84 -14.83
C THR A 194 13.62 13.31 -16.16
N TRP A 195 14.29 12.32 -16.68
CA TRP A 195 13.91 11.59 -17.87
C TRP A 195 13.93 10.10 -17.63
N GLY A 196 13.20 9.36 -18.41
CA GLY A 196 13.20 7.91 -18.30
C GLY A 196 12.67 7.21 -19.52
N ASN A 197 12.96 5.90 -19.54
CA ASN A 197 12.49 4.98 -20.56
C ASN A 197 11.91 3.75 -19.89
N MET A 198 10.81 3.25 -20.44
CA MET A 198 10.16 2.04 -20.00
C MET A 198 9.90 1.12 -21.20
N ILE A 199 9.99 -0.19 -20.96
CA ILE A 199 9.65 -1.22 -21.93
C ILE A 199 8.66 -2.16 -21.27
N ASP A 200 7.62 -2.52 -22.01
CA ASP A 200 6.61 -3.51 -21.60
C ASP A 200 6.41 -4.50 -22.73
N ILE A 201 6.78 -5.75 -22.50
CA ILE A 201 6.68 -6.83 -23.49
C ILE A 201 5.79 -7.92 -22.92
N SER A 202 4.79 -8.36 -23.67
CA SER A 202 3.87 -9.42 -23.32
C SER A 202 3.67 -10.37 -24.48
N ARG A 203 3.79 -11.66 -24.23
CA ARG A 203 3.50 -12.71 -25.22
C ARG A 203 2.94 -13.96 -24.59
N ARG A 204 2.04 -14.62 -25.36
CA ARG A 204 1.60 -15.99 -25.09
C ARG A 204 2.08 -16.93 -26.17
N PHE A 205 2.29 -18.20 -25.80
CA PHE A 205 2.77 -19.27 -26.70
C PHE A 205 2.22 -20.62 -26.25
N ALA A 206 2.47 -21.67 -27.05
CA ALA A 206 1.96 -23.03 -26.81
C ALA A 206 0.44 -23.03 -26.57
N ASP A 207 -0.33 -22.60 -27.59
CA ASP A 207 -1.80 -22.48 -27.54
C ASP A 207 -2.32 -21.70 -26.33
N ASN A 208 -1.64 -20.59 -26.01
CA ASN A 208 -1.90 -19.73 -24.85
C ASN A 208 -1.68 -20.38 -23.47
N ALA A 209 -1.10 -21.59 -23.41
CA ALA A 209 -0.81 -22.24 -22.14
C ALA A 209 0.26 -21.52 -21.33
N TRP A 210 1.23 -20.88 -21.99
CA TRP A 210 2.30 -20.12 -21.35
C TRP A 210 2.20 -18.65 -21.66
N GLY A 211 2.42 -17.83 -20.64
CA GLY A 211 2.52 -16.39 -20.76
C GLY A 211 3.86 -15.87 -20.19
N ILE A 212 4.42 -14.84 -20.83
CA ILE A 212 5.54 -14.10 -20.32
C ILE A 212 5.27 -12.60 -20.44
N ARG A 213 5.50 -11.86 -19.35
CA ARG A 213 5.47 -10.39 -19.33
C ARG A 213 6.75 -9.84 -18.74
N ILE A 214 7.39 -8.91 -19.43
CA ILE A 214 8.63 -8.25 -18.99
C ILE A 214 8.38 -6.76 -18.92
N ASN A 215 8.69 -6.15 -17.77
CA ASN A 215 8.63 -4.70 -17.59
C ASN A 215 9.98 -4.20 -17.13
N THR A 216 10.47 -3.14 -17.76
CA THR A 216 11.69 -2.44 -17.34
C THR A 216 11.44 -0.95 -17.24
N ALA A 217 12.18 -0.28 -16.36
CA ALA A 217 12.23 1.18 -16.33
C ALA A 217 13.62 1.63 -15.88
N TYR A 218 14.13 2.65 -16.57
CA TYR A 218 15.29 3.41 -16.15
C TYR A 218 14.91 4.89 -16.08
N ILE A 219 15.14 5.51 -14.92
CA ILE A 219 14.75 6.89 -14.60
C ILE A 219 15.96 7.58 -14.00
N ASN A 220 16.25 8.80 -14.44
CA ASN A 220 17.35 9.59 -13.88
C ASN A 220 17.13 11.09 -14.10
N GLY A 221 17.50 11.91 -13.14
CA GLY A 221 17.53 13.36 -13.26
C GLY A 221 17.11 14.11 -12.01
N ASP A 222 17.00 15.42 -12.14
CA ASP A 222 16.59 16.30 -11.05
C ASP A 222 15.06 16.35 -10.98
N THR A 223 14.52 16.16 -9.78
CA THR A 223 13.08 16.22 -9.53
C THR A 223 12.55 17.66 -9.61
N ALA A 224 11.30 17.89 -9.28
CA ALA A 224 10.75 19.24 -9.18
C ALA A 224 11.31 20.04 -7.97
N ILE A 225 11.87 19.38 -6.97
CA ILE A 225 12.52 19.98 -5.79
C ILE A 225 13.96 20.37 -6.15
N ARG A 226 14.41 21.54 -5.69
CA ARG A 226 15.77 22.06 -5.98
C ARG A 226 16.84 21.13 -5.44
N ASP A 227 17.85 20.83 -6.27
CA ASP A 227 19.00 20.00 -5.91
C ASP A 227 18.64 18.58 -5.43
N GLU A 228 17.43 18.11 -5.65
CA GLU A 228 17.05 16.74 -5.41
C GLU A 228 17.16 15.94 -6.70
N LYS A 229 17.90 14.84 -6.64
CA LYS A 229 18.13 13.97 -7.78
C LYS A 229 17.67 12.55 -7.48
N GLU A 230 17.07 11.92 -8.48
CA GLU A 230 16.60 10.54 -8.38
C GLU A 230 17.16 9.68 -9.51
N THR A 231 17.52 8.44 -9.17
CA THR A 231 17.84 7.39 -10.13
C THR A 231 17.05 6.14 -9.75
N GLN A 232 16.29 5.57 -10.68
CA GLN A 232 15.58 4.30 -10.49
C GLN A 232 15.92 3.32 -11.61
N LYS A 233 16.10 2.06 -11.24
CA LYS A 233 16.24 0.91 -12.14
C LYS A 233 15.26 -0.15 -11.69
N ASN A 234 14.26 -0.43 -12.50
CA ASN A 234 13.24 -1.41 -12.22
C ASN A 234 13.24 -2.47 -13.31
N PHE A 235 13.15 -3.72 -12.90
CA PHE A 235 12.99 -4.86 -13.80
C PHE A 235 12.02 -5.84 -13.16
N SER A 236 11.10 -6.35 -13.94
CA SER A 236 10.27 -7.50 -13.54
C SER A 236 10.02 -8.43 -14.70
N ILE A 237 9.88 -9.71 -14.36
CA ILE A 237 9.41 -10.75 -15.26
C ILE A 237 8.31 -11.51 -14.55
N ASN A 238 7.25 -11.76 -15.27
CA ASN A 238 6.13 -12.57 -14.85
C ASN A 238 5.96 -13.72 -15.86
N ILE A 239 5.96 -14.94 -15.38
CA ILE A 239 5.78 -16.16 -16.19
C ILE A 239 4.56 -16.87 -15.63
N ASP A 240 3.59 -17.10 -16.46
CA ASP A 240 2.41 -17.88 -16.09
C ASP A 240 2.25 -19.12 -16.96
N HIS A 241 1.67 -20.16 -16.38
CA HIS A 241 1.27 -21.39 -17.06
C HIS A 241 -0.13 -21.76 -16.64
N GLN A 242 -0.98 -22.01 -17.62
CA GLN A 242 -2.38 -22.37 -17.40
C GLN A 242 -2.75 -23.66 -18.16
N THR A 243 -3.55 -24.47 -17.51
CA THR A 243 -4.20 -25.66 -18.08
C THR A 243 -5.68 -25.62 -17.70
N ASP A 244 -6.46 -26.64 -18.12
CA ASP A 244 -7.87 -26.75 -17.73
C ASP A 244 -8.07 -26.93 -16.21
N HIS A 245 -7.04 -27.40 -15.49
CA HIS A 245 -7.13 -27.74 -14.08
C HIS A 245 -6.11 -27.01 -13.20
N SER A 246 -5.22 -26.19 -13.77
CA SER A 246 -4.21 -25.53 -12.96
C SER A 246 -3.82 -24.16 -13.50
N PHE A 247 -3.43 -23.30 -12.59
CA PHE A 247 -2.79 -22.04 -12.90
C PHE A 247 -1.55 -21.86 -12.02
N THR A 248 -0.44 -21.48 -12.64
CA THR A 248 0.81 -21.13 -11.93
C THR A 248 1.30 -19.79 -12.42
N ASN A 249 1.64 -18.92 -11.49
CA ASN A 249 2.23 -17.62 -11.77
C ASN A 249 3.54 -17.45 -10.98
N ILE A 250 4.61 -17.07 -11.67
CA ILE A 250 5.92 -16.78 -11.08
C ILE A 250 6.30 -15.35 -11.41
N PHE A 251 6.43 -14.54 -10.38
CA PHE A 251 6.88 -13.16 -10.49
C PHE A 251 8.28 -13.01 -9.90
N LEU A 252 9.18 -12.37 -10.64
CA LEU A 252 10.51 -11.96 -10.20
C LEU A 252 10.65 -10.46 -10.42
N GLY A 253 11.06 -9.73 -9.38
CA GLY A 253 11.23 -8.29 -9.41
C GLY A 253 12.59 -7.85 -8.87
N TYR A 254 13.19 -6.88 -9.51
CA TYR A 254 14.37 -6.17 -9.08
C TYR A 254 14.12 -4.68 -9.12
N ARG A 255 14.57 -4.00 -8.08
CA ARG A 255 14.52 -2.55 -7.97
C ARG A 255 15.81 -2.03 -7.33
N ASP A 256 16.37 -0.97 -7.90
CA ASP A 256 17.48 -0.20 -7.32
C ASP A 256 17.09 1.30 -7.43
N THR A 257 16.88 1.94 -6.28
CA THR A 257 16.54 3.36 -6.20
C THR A 257 17.61 4.08 -5.44
N HIS A 258 18.07 5.20 -5.98
CA HIS A 258 19.01 6.09 -5.34
C HIS A 258 18.47 7.52 -5.43
N THR A 259 18.36 8.18 -4.26
CA THR A 259 17.87 9.56 -4.16
C THR A 259 18.89 10.39 -3.40
N GLU A 260 19.28 11.51 -3.97
CA GLU A 260 20.18 12.48 -3.36
C GLU A 260 19.36 13.66 -2.83
N ARG A 261 19.67 14.10 -1.61
CA ARG A 261 19.07 15.26 -0.97
C ARG A 261 17.54 15.22 -0.85
N ALA A 262 16.95 14.03 -0.59
CA ALA A 262 15.54 13.90 -0.31
C ALA A 262 15.22 14.31 1.14
N GLU A 263 14.23 15.18 1.30
CA GLU A 263 13.67 15.53 2.61
C GLU A 263 12.66 14.50 3.08
N ARG A 264 12.43 14.41 4.41
CA ARG A 264 11.51 13.45 4.98
C ARG A 264 10.33 14.11 5.69
N TYR A 265 10.52 14.57 6.92
CA TYR A 265 9.45 15.08 7.78
C TYR A 265 9.87 16.34 8.52
N TYR A 266 8.87 17.18 8.86
CA TYR A 266 9.01 18.36 9.69
C TYR A 266 8.24 18.16 10.99
N ASP A 267 8.95 18.14 12.11
CA ASP A 267 8.39 17.93 13.44
C ASP A 267 8.00 19.28 14.05
N PHE A 268 6.74 19.39 14.45
CA PHE A 268 6.15 20.57 15.09
C PHE A 268 5.91 20.38 16.58
N SER A 269 6.65 19.49 17.23
CA SER A 269 6.48 19.19 18.66
C SER A 269 7.27 20.12 19.60
N SER A 270 7.95 21.16 19.09
CA SER A 270 8.73 22.10 19.90
C SER A 270 7.84 22.94 20.83
N ASN A 271 8.24 23.06 22.09
CA ASN A 271 7.53 23.88 23.10
C ASN A 271 7.51 25.37 22.81
N ALA A 272 8.44 25.87 22.02
CA ALA A 272 8.53 27.29 21.66
C ALA A 272 7.58 27.65 20.47
N LEU A 273 6.94 26.68 19.84
CA LEU A 273 5.92 26.96 18.84
C LEU A 273 4.63 27.48 19.50
N THR A 274 4.05 28.53 18.96
CA THR A 274 2.71 29.03 19.29
C THR A 274 1.68 28.74 18.19
N GLY A 275 2.15 28.27 17.01
CA GLY A 275 1.37 27.83 15.86
C GLY A 275 2.18 26.93 14.95
N ILE A 276 1.57 26.47 13.85
CA ILE A 276 2.30 25.80 12.78
C ILE A 276 2.83 26.88 11.80
N PRO A 277 4.15 26.99 11.58
CA PRO A 277 4.68 27.94 10.62
C PRO A 277 4.09 27.73 9.22
N SER A 278 3.87 28.80 8.47
CA SER A 278 3.36 28.70 7.10
C SER A 278 4.28 27.82 6.24
N ALA A 279 3.71 27.07 5.32
CA ALA A 279 4.52 26.26 4.41
C ALA A 279 5.41 27.18 3.55
N PRO A 280 6.73 26.94 3.48
CA PRO A 280 7.61 27.68 2.59
C PRO A 280 7.40 27.24 1.13
N ASP A 281 8.12 27.86 0.18
CA ASP A 281 8.15 27.43 -1.23
C ASP A 281 8.48 25.93 -1.30
N SER A 282 7.55 25.14 -1.85
CA SER A 282 7.66 23.67 -1.97
C SER A 282 8.82 23.21 -2.84
N SER A 283 9.38 24.09 -3.67
CA SER A 283 10.58 23.78 -4.45
C SER A 283 11.89 23.92 -3.65
N ASN A 284 11.85 24.48 -2.43
CA ASN A 284 13.02 24.58 -1.59
C ASN A 284 13.45 23.21 -1.06
N ASN A 285 14.74 23.04 -0.89
CA ASN A 285 15.35 21.82 -0.37
C ASN A 285 16.22 22.14 0.85
N TYR A 286 15.85 21.57 1.98
CA TYR A 286 16.57 21.75 3.23
C TYR A 286 17.42 20.52 3.59
N ALA A 287 17.51 19.54 2.68
CA ALA A 287 18.34 18.36 2.86
C ALA A 287 19.83 18.70 2.87
N PHE A 288 20.61 17.95 3.64
CA PHE A 288 22.04 18.14 3.69
C PHE A 288 22.69 17.87 2.33
N LYS A 289 23.78 18.56 2.03
CA LYS A 289 24.69 18.12 0.99
C LYS A 289 25.24 16.72 1.35
N GLY A 290 25.24 15.80 0.39
CA GLY A 290 25.64 14.42 0.64
C GLY A 290 24.60 13.53 1.34
N GLN A 291 23.42 14.01 1.64
CA GLN A 291 22.31 13.16 2.06
C GLN A 291 21.91 12.27 0.90
N GLN A 292 21.87 10.97 1.14
CA GLN A 292 21.59 9.95 0.12
C GLN A 292 20.78 8.81 0.70
N LEU A 293 19.92 8.23 -0.12
CA LEU A 293 19.27 6.97 0.15
C LEU A 293 19.44 6.05 -1.06
N GLY A 294 20.20 4.97 -0.87
CA GLY A 294 20.29 3.89 -1.82
C GLY A 294 19.55 2.66 -1.30
N MET A 295 18.57 2.18 -2.06
CA MET A 295 17.83 0.99 -1.69
C MET A 295 17.70 0.01 -2.84
N ARG A 296 18.04 -1.24 -2.56
CA ARG A 296 17.98 -2.34 -3.50
C ARG A 296 17.04 -3.42 -2.99
N THR A 297 16.08 -3.82 -3.82
CA THR A 297 15.09 -4.85 -3.50
C THR A 297 15.12 -5.96 -4.54
N TRP A 298 15.16 -7.20 -4.08
CA TRP A 298 14.90 -8.40 -4.86
C TRP A 298 13.62 -9.04 -4.35
N MET A 299 12.73 -9.39 -5.28
CA MET A 299 11.42 -9.96 -4.96
C MET A 299 11.21 -11.22 -5.80
N ALA A 300 10.57 -12.22 -5.19
CA ALA A 300 10.04 -13.39 -5.88
C ALA A 300 8.68 -13.74 -5.27
N ALA A 301 7.72 -14.06 -6.12
CA ALA A 301 6.41 -14.53 -5.72
C ALA A 301 6.00 -15.71 -6.61
N VAL A 302 5.34 -16.69 -6.02
CA VAL A 302 4.76 -17.85 -6.71
C VAL A 302 3.33 -18.02 -6.20
N ASN A 303 2.39 -18.05 -7.13
CA ASN A 303 1.01 -18.40 -6.87
C ASN A 303 0.68 -19.64 -7.71
N HIS A 304 0.12 -20.68 -7.11
CA HIS A 304 -0.32 -21.88 -7.78
C HIS A 304 -1.67 -22.32 -7.26
N VAL A 305 -2.57 -22.66 -8.17
CA VAL A 305 -3.89 -23.25 -7.90
C VAL A 305 -4.03 -24.50 -8.73
N GLN A 306 -4.47 -25.58 -8.09
CA GLN A 306 -4.81 -26.85 -8.74
C GLN A 306 -6.27 -27.19 -8.44
N SER A 307 -7.10 -27.28 -9.46
CA SER A 307 -8.44 -27.87 -9.39
C SER A 307 -8.30 -29.38 -9.40
N LEU A 308 -8.81 -30.05 -8.38
CA LEU A 308 -8.86 -31.50 -8.26
C LEU A 308 -10.17 -32.04 -8.86
N ASP A 309 -11.23 -31.27 -8.75
CA ASP A 309 -12.51 -31.40 -9.43
C ASP A 309 -13.17 -30.02 -9.57
N ASP A 310 -14.39 -29.95 -10.13
CA ASP A 310 -15.13 -28.70 -10.35
C ASP A 310 -15.48 -27.94 -9.06
N THR A 311 -15.37 -28.60 -7.91
CA THR A 311 -15.78 -28.07 -6.61
C THR A 311 -14.64 -28.02 -5.58
N PHE A 312 -13.50 -28.65 -5.88
CA PHE A 312 -12.40 -28.76 -4.94
C PHE A 312 -11.08 -28.28 -5.55
N LYS A 313 -10.50 -27.25 -4.95
CA LYS A 313 -9.22 -26.65 -5.34
C LYS A 313 -8.25 -26.66 -4.17
N VAL A 314 -6.97 -26.79 -4.48
CA VAL A 314 -5.88 -26.55 -3.54
C VAL A 314 -4.98 -25.46 -4.07
N PHE A 315 -4.36 -24.67 -3.18
CA PHE A 315 -3.50 -23.58 -3.58
C PHE A 315 -2.27 -23.45 -2.71
N ILE A 316 -1.21 -22.88 -3.28
CA ILE A 316 0.00 -22.48 -2.59
C ILE A 316 0.44 -21.10 -3.06
N ASN A 317 0.72 -20.21 -2.11
CA ASN A 317 1.33 -18.91 -2.34
C ASN A 317 2.66 -18.85 -1.59
N ALA A 318 3.73 -18.44 -2.25
CA ALA A 318 5.04 -18.34 -1.63
C ALA A 318 5.78 -17.09 -2.08
N GLY A 319 6.50 -16.44 -1.18
CA GLY A 319 7.22 -15.22 -1.45
C GLY A 319 8.55 -15.10 -0.75
N TYR A 320 9.45 -14.36 -1.37
CA TYR A 320 10.75 -13.99 -0.82
C TYR A 320 11.11 -12.56 -1.20
N ALA A 321 11.57 -11.78 -0.24
CA ALA A 321 12.17 -10.49 -0.52
C ALA A 321 13.47 -10.28 0.26
N TYR A 322 14.40 -9.59 -0.37
CA TYR A 322 15.61 -9.07 0.24
C TYR A 322 15.72 -7.59 -0.07
N ASN A 323 15.61 -6.77 0.95
CA ASN A 323 15.69 -5.33 0.90
C ASN A 323 17.00 -4.87 1.55
N ASN A 324 17.80 -4.07 0.86
CA ASN A 324 19.08 -3.59 1.32
C ASN A 324 19.19 -2.08 1.15
N GLY A 325 19.18 -1.36 2.28
CA GLY A 325 19.54 0.06 2.34
C GLY A 325 21.06 0.17 2.42
N TYR A 326 21.73 0.28 1.25
CA TYR A 326 23.19 0.23 1.15
C TYR A 326 23.86 1.60 1.35
N ASP A 327 23.14 2.69 1.10
CA ASP A 327 23.58 4.05 1.34
C ASP A 327 22.42 4.81 1.99
N TYR A 328 22.42 4.85 3.32
CA TYR A 328 21.27 5.32 4.09
C TYR A 328 21.68 6.45 5.02
N ARG A 329 21.95 7.62 4.42
CA ARG A 329 22.32 8.85 5.09
C ARG A 329 21.10 9.76 5.19
N VAL A 330 20.49 9.81 6.34
CA VAL A 330 19.23 10.50 6.63
C VAL A 330 19.29 11.27 7.93
N ASP A 331 18.29 12.09 8.20
CA ASP A 331 18.17 12.75 9.51
C ASP A 331 18.11 11.72 10.64
N ALA A 332 18.83 11.97 11.75
CA ALA A 332 18.94 11.06 12.89
C ALA A 332 17.58 10.69 13.49
N SER A 333 16.66 11.62 13.55
CA SER A 333 15.27 11.40 13.95
C SER A 333 14.34 11.21 12.75
N SER A 334 14.90 11.12 11.54
CA SER A 334 14.16 11.08 10.28
C SER A 334 13.30 12.32 10.02
N ARG A 335 13.68 13.49 10.59
CA ARG A 335 12.88 14.71 10.54
C ARG A 335 13.71 15.97 10.79
N VAL A 336 13.24 17.09 10.23
CA VAL A 336 13.65 18.45 10.52
C VAL A 336 12.87 18.91 11.76
N ASN A 337 13.53 19.28 12.85
CA ASN A 337 12.85 19.77 14.05
C ASN A 337 12.64 21.27 13.93
N VAL A 338 11.41 21.72 13.69
CA VAL A 338 11.05 23.14 13.66
C VAL A 338 10.94 23.64 15.10
N ILE A 339 11.72 24.67 15.46
CA ILE A 339 11.92 25.07 16.86
C ILE A 339 11.14 26.30 17.30
N ASN A 340 10.70 27.15 16.36
CA ASN A 340 9.91 28.35 16.67
C ASN A 340 9.03 28.79 15.48
N ASP A 341 8.15 29.76 15.72
CA ASP A 341 7.20 30.28 14.75
C ASP A 341 7.87 31.06 13.60
N ALA A 342 9.12 31.54 13.79
CA ALA A 342 9.89 32.16 12.73
C ALA A 342 10.41 31.16 11.69
N GLY A 343 10.20 29.86 11.91
CA GLY A 343 10.62 28.80 11.01
C GLY A 343 12.06 28.34 11.20
N ASP A 344 12.70 28.70 12.30
CA ASP A 344 14.01 28.15 12.62
C ASP A 344 13.91 26.67 12.89
N PHE A 345 14.90 25.92 12.46
CA PHE A 345 14.93 24.47 12.65
C PHE A 345 16.31 23.95 13.03
N THR A 346 16.30 22.75 13.61
CA THR A 346 17.50 21.96 13.86
C THR A 346 17.37 20.59 13.20
N ARG A 347 18.49 20.02 12.80
CA ARG A 347 18.57 18.67 12.28
C ARG A 347 19.92 18.02 12.57
N SER A 348 19.94 16.72 12.64
CA SER A 348 21.13 15.89 12.78
C SER A 348 21.03 14.71 11.83
N MET A 349 22.16 14.12 11.45
CA MET A 349 22.19 13.06 10.45
C MET A 349 22.78 11.77 11.02
N VAL A 350 22.34 10.65 10.49
CA VAL A 350 22.88 9.30 10.73
C VAL A 350 23.13 8.59 9.42
N ASN A 351 24.02 7.61 9.44
CA ASN A 351 24.21 6.66 8.36
C ASN A 351 23.93 5.25 8.89
N GLU A 352 22.74 4.74 8.64
CA GLU A 352 22.23 3.46 9.18
C GLU A 352 21.93 2.47 8.07
N PRO A 353 22.92 1.81 7.46
CA PRO A 353 22.63 0.76 6.49
C PRO A 353 21.80 -0.34 7.13
N PHE A 354 20.86 -0.87 6.37
CA PHE A 354 19.98 -1.93 6.85
C PHE A 354 19.77 -3.03 5.81
N ALA A 355 19.34 -4.18 6.29
CA ALA A 355 18.86 -5.26 5.42
C ALA A 355 17.67 -5.95 6.05
N ILE A 356 16.63 -6.15 5.25
CA ILE A 356 15.40 -6.84 5.65
C ILE A 356 15.22 -8.04 4.73
N ARG A 357 14.93 -9.20 5.32
CA ARG A 357 14.52 -10.40 4.59
C ARG A 357 13.13 -10.79 5.02
N ASN A 358 12.29 -11.04 4.03
CA ASN A 358 10.99 -11.63 4.27
C ASN A 358 10.83 -12.94 3.52
N LYS A 359 10.12 -13.89 4.12
CA LYS A 359 9.73 -15.16 3.50
C LYS A 359 8.29 -15.42 3.91
N TYR A 360 7.50 -15.82 2.95
CA TYR A 360 6.10 -16.15 3.17
C TYR A 360 5.75 -17.46 2.50
N ILE A 361 4.87 -18.24 3.12
CA ILE A 361 4.22 -19.39 2.52
C ILE A 361 2.79 -19.47 3.03
N GLN A 362 1.87 -19.74 2.12
CA GLN A 362 0.48 -20.07 2.43
C GLN A 362 0.09 -21.31 1.64
N ILE A 363 -0.58 -22.23 2.28
CA ILE A 363 -1.15 -23.44 1.66
C ILE A 363 -2.61 -23.53 2.09
N GLY A 364 -3.51 -23.83 1.16
CA GLY A 364 -4.90 -23.94 1.49
C GLY A 364 -5.69 -24.79 0.52
N ALA A 365 -6.94 -24.96 0.87
CA ALA A 365 -7.92 -25.68 0.07
C ALA A 365 -9.27 -24.94 0.11
N ASN A 366 -9.97 -25.01 -1.00
CA ASN A 366 -11.32 -24.49 -1.15
C ASN A 366 -12.25 -25.60 -1.64
N LYS A 367 -13.40 -25.75 -0.98
CA LYS A 367 -14.43 -26.72 -1.34
C LYS A 367 -15.80 -26.07 -1.43
N ILE A 368 -16.44 -26.23 -2.57
CA ILE A 368 -17.84 -25.85 -2.79
C ILE A 368 -18.71 -27.09 -2.61
N PHE A 369 -19.78 -26.97 -1.82
CA PHE A 369 -20.77 -28.01 -1.64
C PHE A 369 -22.13 -27.42 -1.23
N ASN A 370 -23.18 -28.24 -1.31
CA ASN A 370 -24.53 -27.81 -0.93
C ASN A 370 -24.97 -28.51 0.35
N THR A 371 -25.51 -27.75 1.29
CA THR A 371 -26.22 -28.24 2.48
C THR A 371 -27.70 -27.92 2.31
N GLY A 372 -28.46 -28.83 1.75
CA GLY A 372 -29.83 -28.58 1.29
C GLY A 372 -29.86 -27.52 0.19
N ALA A 373 -30.55 -26.40 0.44
CA ALA A 373 -30.66 -25.27 -0.50
C ALA A 373 -29.55 -24.21 -0.34
N VAL A 374 -28.62 -24.40 0.60
CA VAL A 374 -27.52 -23.47 0.88
C VAL A 374 -26.28 -23.95 0.17
N LYS A 375 -25.69 -23.11 -0.69
CA LYS A 375 -24.35 -23.31 -1.25
C LYS A 375 -23.32 -22.86 -0.23
N ASN A 376 -22.35 -23.71 0.08
CA ASN A 376 -21.20 -23.42 0.93
C ASN A 376 -19.96 -23.25 0.05
N ASP A 377 -19.17 -22.24 0.35
CA ASP A 377 -17.85 -21.98 -0.24
C ASP A 377 -16.83 -21.91 0.91
N LEU A 378 -16.33 -23.11 1.28
CA LEU A 378 -15.46 -23.31 2.45
C LEU A 378 -14.00 -23.21 2.04
N VAL A 379 -13.26 -22.32 2.70
CA VAL A 379 -11.81 -22.17 2.55
C VAL A 379 -11.13 -22.49 3.89
N VAL A 380 -10.05 -23.26 3.81
CA VAL A 380 -9.14 -23.51 4.92
C VAL A 380 -7.73 -23.25 4.45
N SER A 381 -6.95 -22.48 5.23
CA SER A 381 -5.55 -22.24 4.91
C SER A 381 -4.65 -22.21 6.14
N PHE A 382 -3.39 -22.54 5.90
CA PHE A 382 -2.28 -22.32 6.82
C PHE A 382 -1.30 -21.38 6.18
N ASP A 383 -0.78 -20.41 6.93
CA ASP A 383 0.22 -19.47 6.45
C ASP A 383 1.32 -19.21 7.47
N LYS A 384 2.48 -18.84 6.96
CA LYS A 384 3.64 -18.49 7.77
C LYS A 384 4.44 -17.37 7.13
N ASP A 385 4.73 -16.35 7.94
CA ASP A 385 5.58 -15.22 7.58
C ASP A 385 6.83 -15.18 8.47
N TRP A 386 8.01 -14.94 7.86
CA TRP A 386 9.29 -14.76 8.55
C TRP A 386 9.88 -13.42 8.14
N TYR A 387 10.00 -12.54 9.07
CA TYR A 387 10.61 -11.23 8.90
C TYR A 387 11.91 -11.16 9.71
N GLU A 388 13.04 -10.93 9.05
CA GLU A 388 14.37 -10.74 9.67
C GLU A 388 14.85 -9.32 9.39
N ALA A 389 15.24 -8.60 10.44
CA ALA A 389 15.79 -7.25 10.34
C ALA A 389 17.26 -7.21 10.76
N ARG A 390 18.06 -6.42 10.03
CA ARG A 390 19.45 -6.10 10.31
C ARG A 390 19.62 -4.60 10.21
N TRP A 391 20.26 -3.99 11.21
CA TRP A 391 20.56 -2.57 11.24
C TRP A 391 22.01 -2.33 11.54
N GLY A 392 22.64 -1.34 10.90
CA GLY A 392 23.96 -0.84 11.23
C GLY A 392 23.88 0.09 12.43
N ALA A 393 24.85 0.04 13.31
CA ALA A 393 25.02 1.11 14.28
C ALA A 393 25.65 2.31 13.57
N SER A 394 25.02 3.46 13.69
CA SER A 394 25.63 4.69 13.22
C SER A 394 26.35 5.39 14.36
N PRO A 395 27.61 5.82 14.17
CA PRO A 395 28.12 6.87 15.02
C PRO A 395 27.25 8.09 14.77
N ALA A 396 26.60 8.60 15.82
CA ALA A 396 25.89 9.88 15.75
C ALA A 396 26.87 10.92 15.21
N ILE A 397 26.49 11.57 14.11
CA ILE A 397 27.32 12.65 13.59
C ILE A 397 27.38 13.76 14.61
N LYS A 398 28.56 14.15 14.98
CA LYS A 398 28.78 15.26 15.89
C LYS A 398 28.40 16.55 15.19
N GLY A 399 27.26 17.11 15.52
CA GLY A 399 26.85 18.45 15.15
C GLY A 399 25.36 18.54 14.83
N THR A 400 24.69 19.49 15.44
CA THR A 400 23.36 19.93 15.07
C THR A 400 23.51 21.05 14.05
N VAL A 401 22.89 20.91 12.89
CA VAL A 401 22.78 22.00 11.92
C VAL A 401 21.53 22.80 12.22
N THR A 402 21.67 24.12 12.18
CA THR A 402 20.54 25.04 12.29
C THR A 402 20.25 25.65 10.92
N GLY A 403 19.01 25.97 10.66
CA GLY A 403 18.56 26.66 9.46
C GLY A 403 17.22 27.32 9.70
N ASN A 404 16.68 27.93 8.63
CA ASN A 404 15.38 28.57 8.68
C ASN A 404 14.59 28.26 7.42
N LEU A 405 13.29 27.96 7.57
CA LEU A 405 12.40 27.54 6.48
C LEU A 405 12.24 28.60 5.36
N TYR A 406 12.43 29.89 5.66
CA TYR A 406 12.20 30.99 4.72
C TYR A 406 13.48 31.56 4.12
N THR A 407 14.60 31.51 4.85
CA THR A 407 15.88 32.09 4.41
C THR A 407 16.87 31.06 3.90
N GLY A 408 16.58 29.79 4.08
CA GLY A 408 17.43 28.69 3.63
C GLY A 408 18.24 28.04 4.74
N GLN A 409 18.97 26.99 4.39
CA GLN A 409 19.77 26.20 5.30
C GLN A 409 21.22 26.65 5.31
N VAL A 410 21.83 26.72 6.49
CA VAL A 410 23.28 26.70 6.64
C VAL A 410 23.74 25.26 6.62
N GLY A 411 24.27 24.79 5.48
CA GLY A 411 24.62 23.38 5.29
C GLY A 411 26.10 23.10 5.58
N TYR A 412 26.38 21.92 6.09
CA TYR A 412 27.71 21.32 6.02
C TYR A 412 27.85 20.53 4.73
N ASP A 413 29.06 20.50 4.14
CA ASP A 413 29.44 19.47 3.21
C ASP A 413 29.59 18.17 4.00
N PHE A 414 28.90 17.13 3.56
CA PHE A 414 28.61 16.05 4.44
C PHE A 414 29.28 14.75 4.11
N MET A 415 29.73 14.14 5.16
CA MET A 415 29.98 12.76 5.51
C MET A 415 30.60 11.86 4.46
N THR A 416 31.84 11.61 4.70
CA THR A 416 32.59 10.49 4.16
C THR A 416 32.51 9.22 5.03
N GLU A 417 32.00 9.32 6.27
CA GLU A 417 31.94 8.18 7.19
C GLU A 417 30.87 7.17 6.75
N LYS A 418 31.31 5.96 6.48
CA LYS A 418 30.46 4.82 6.23
C LYS A 418 29.86 4.33 7.54
N GLY A 419 28.55 4.11 7.59
CA GLY A 419 27.92 3.41 8.69
C GLY A 419 28.49 2.01 8.88
N THR A 420 28.36 1.47 10.09
CA THR A 420 28.78 0.10 10.36
C THR A 420 27.92 -0.88 9.58
N ARG A 421 28.51 -2.01 9.20
CA ARG A 421 27.78 -3.08 8.51
C ARG A 421 26.53 -3.50 9.29
N ALA A 422 25.40 -3.61 8.61
CA ALA A 422 24.14 -4.03 9.22
C ALA A 422 24.26 -5.39 9.92
N GLN A 423 23.98 -5.42 11.22
CA GLN A 423 24.03 -6.59 12.08
C GLN A 423 22.61 -7.09 12.37
N TYR A 424 22.48 -8.35 12.71
CA TYR A 424 21.21 -8.95 13.07
C TYR A 424 20.60 -8.25 14.29
N SER A 425 19.38 -7.74 14.12
CA SER A 425 18.64 -6.97 15.15
C SER A 425 17.48 -7.75 15.75
N GLY A 426 16.99 -8.75 15.02
CA GLY A 426 15.90 -9.60 15.49
C GLY A 426 15.09 -10.17 14.33
N ASP A 427 14.14 -11.02 14.70
CA ASP A 427 13.16 -11.59 13.78
C ASP A 427 11.76 -11.64 14.37
N THR A 428 10.79 -11.63 13.48
CA THR A 428 9.36 -11.85 13.78
C THR A 428 8.86 -12.99 12.90
N GLN A 429 8.18 -13.95 13.50
CA GLN A 429 7.55 -15.07 12.81
C GLN A 429 6.08 -15.12 13.18
N PHE A 430 5.23 -15.13 12.16
CA PHE A 430 3.79 -15.36 12.32
C PHE A 430 3.43 -16.73 11.75
N PHE A 431 2.54 -17.42 12.44
CA PHE A 431 1.90 -18.65 11.98
C PHE A 431 0.40 -18.42 12.03
N GLY A 432 -0.31 -18.74 10.98
CA GLY A 432 -1.75 -18.57 10.90
C GLY A 432 -2.49 -19.82 10.47
N TRP A 433 -3.72 -19.93 10.94
CA TRP A 433 -4.73 -20.85 10.47
C TRP A 433 -6.00 -20.07 10.20
N THR A 434 -6.53 -20.20 9.01
CA THR A 434 -7.78 -19.54 8.63
C THR A 434 -8.79 -20.59 8.22
N ILE A 435 -10.02 -20.40 8.67
CA ILE A 435 -11.20 -21.10 8.18
C ILE A 435 -12.27 -20.06 7.89
N ALA A 436 -12.87 -20.10 6.71
CA ALA A 436 -13.98 -19.25 6.35
C ALA A 436 -14.96 -20.00 5.46
N ASP A 437 -16.25 -19.83 5.69
CA ASP A 437 -17.31 -20.38 4.87
C ASP A 437 -18.27 -19.27 4.44
N THR A 438 -18.53 -19.16 3.15
CA THR A 438 -19.55 -18.27 2.59
C THR A 438 -20.77 -19.08 2.22
N LEU A 439 -21.85 -18.86 2.98
CA LEU A 439 -23.15 -19.51 2.87
C LEU A 439 -24.05 -18.68 1.95
N SER A 440 -24.32 -19.15 0.74
CA SER A 440 -25.18 -18.47 -0.22
C SER A 440 -26.55 -19.11 -0.29
N TYR A 441 -27.59 -18.28 -0.04
CA TYR A 441 -28.99 -18.70 -0.15
C TYR A 441 -29.85 -17.60 -0.77
N ARG A 442 -30.34 -17.80 -1.97
CA ARG A 442 -31.16 -16.86 -2.75
C ARG A 442 -30.43 -15.51 -2.95
N LYS A 443 -30.85 -14.47 -2.19
CA LYS A 443 -30.32 -13.10 -2.25
C LYS A 443 -29.34 -12.79 -1.14
N TRP A 444 -28.97 -13.76 -0.34
CA TRP A 444 -28.13 -13.62 0.85
C TRP A 444 -26.83 -14.37 0.71
N ASP A 445 -25.74 -13.70 1.02
CA ASP A 445 -24.45 -14.33 1.29
C ASP A 445 -24.05 -14.00 2.72
N VAL A 446 -23.72 -15.01 3.51
CA VAL A 446 -23.26 -14.89 4.89
C VAL A 446 -21.89 -15.53 4.99
N THR A 447 -20.87 -14.77 5.34
CA THR A 447 -19.51 -15.27 5.55
C THR A 447 -19.24 -15.38 7.03
N LEU A 448 -18.85 -16.57 7.47
CA LEU A 448 -18.39 -16.88 8.81
C LEU A 448 -16.94 -17.32 8.74
N GLY A 449 -16.08 -16.75 9.57
CA GLY A 449 -14.68 -17.13 9.55
C GLY A 449 -13.97 -16.86 10.87
N ALA A 450 -12.82 -17.47 11.01
CA ALA A 450 -11.90 -17.23 12.10
C ALA A 450 -10.46 -17.43 11.62
N HIS A 451 -9.60 -16.52 12.04
CA HIS A 451 -8.16 -16.61 11.84
C HIS A 451 -7.47 -16.69 13.19
N LYS A 452 -6.76 -17.80 13.45
CA LYS A 452 -5.89 -17.96 14.62
C LYS A 452 -4.45 -17.72 14.19
N HIS A 453 -3.74 -16.84 14.89
CA HIS A 453 -2.31 -16.68 14.67
C HIS A 453 -1.49 -16.73 15.95
N THR A 454 -0.23 -17.10 15.79
CA THR A 454 0.82 -17.09 16.80
C THR A 454 1.93 -16.19 16.31
N ALA A 455 2.26 -15.15 17.05
CA ALA A 455 3.40 -14.28 16.80
C ALA A 455 4.59 -14.69 17.70
N ARG A 456 5.76 -14.88 17.11
CA ARG A 456 7.03 -15.10 17.82
C ARG A 456 7.97 -13.98 17.45
N VAL A 457 8.37 -13.18 18.42
CA VAL A 457 9.27 -12.04 18.24
C VAL A 457 10.55 -12.29 19.02
N TYR A 458 11.69 -12.12 18.36
CA TYR A 458 13.01 -12.15 18.97
C TYR A 458 13.70 -10.81 18.79
N SER A 459 14.21 -10.24 19.88
CA SER A 459 15.03 -9.04 19.89
C SER A 459 16.48 -9.41 20.26
N ALA A 460 17.42 -9.10 19.37
CA ALA A 460 18.84 -9.41 19.58
C ALA A 460 19.47 -8.48 20.64
N SER A 461 19.02 -7.23 20.76
CA SER A 461 19.55 -6.27 21.72
C SER A 461 19.20 -6.63 23.18
N SER A 462 17.96 -7.04 23.44
CA SER A 462 17.51 -7.49 24.77
C SER A 462 17.68 -8.98 25.00
N LYS A 463 17.98 -9.76 23.96
CA LYS A 463 18.04 -11.23 23.98
C LYS A 463 16.74 -11.88 24.46
N THR A 464 15.62 -11.22 24.19
CA THR A 464 14.29 -11.66 24.64
C THR A 464 13.51 -12.30 23.52
N LYS A 465 12.68 -13.28 23.87
CA LYS A 465 11.73 -13.95 22.98
C LYS A 465 10.33 -13.82 23.53
N THR A 466 9.42 -13.33 22.70
CA THR A 466 7.99 -13.23 23.03
C THR A 466 7.19 -14.17 22.14
N VAL A 467 6.20 -14.83 22.71
CA VAL A 467 5.21 -15.62 21.98
C VAL A 467 3.83 -15.18 22.43
N THR A 468 3.00 -14.79 21.48
CA THR A 468 1.62 -14.36 21.74
C THR A 468 0.69 -14.99 20.71
N ASP A 469 -0.50 -15.35 21.18
CA ASP A 469 -1.56 -15.96 20.36
C ASP A 469 -2.77 -15.04 20.32
N ALA A 470 -3.48 -15.04 19.18
CA ALA A 470 -4.75 -14.35 19.05
C ALA A 470 -5.69 -15.06 18.07
N VAL A 471 -6.98 -14.80 18.21
CA VAL A 471 -8.02 -15.27 17.28
C VAL A 471 -8.81 -14.06 16.79
N SER A 472 -8.88 -13.88 15.48
CA SER A 472 -9.63 -12.85 14.78
C SER A 472 -10.89 -13.46 14.16
N PRO A 473 -12.08 -13.20 14.71
CA PRO A 473 -13.33 -13.61 14.06
C PRO A 473 -13.63 -12.70 12.85
N LEU A 474 -14.30 -13.29 11.88
CA LEU A 474 -14.91 -12.61 10.75
C LEU A 474 -16.38 -12.99 10.68
N PHE A 475 -17.24 -12.00 10.64
CA PHE A 475 -18.64 -12.16 10.31
C PHE A 475 -19.00 -11.12 9.23
N ALA A 476 -19.64 -11.57 8.16
CA ALA A 476 -20.07 -10.65 7.12
C ALA A 476 -21.38 -11.13 6.48
N ILE A 477 -22.19 -10.20 6.03
CA ILE A 477 -23.47 -10.47 5.37
C ILE A 477 -23.63 -9.53 4.18
N VAL A 478 -24.09 -10.07 3.06
CA VAL A 478 -24.47 -9.32 1.87
C VAL A 478 -25.90 -9.68 1.50
N TYR A 479 -26.75 -8.69 1.29
CA TYR A 479 -28.10 -8.83 0.79
C TYR A 479 -28.24 -8.15 -0.56
N LYS A 480 -28.62 -8.90 -1.60
CA LYS A 480 -28.80 -8.42 -2.98
C LYS A 480 -30.29 -8.37 -3.34
N PRO A 481 -31.04 -7.29 -2.96
CA PRO A 481 -32.47 -7.15 -3.27
C PRO A 481 -32.76 -7.19 -4.78
N SER A 482 -31.84 -6.64 -5.58
CA SER A 482 -31.84 -6.68 -7.04
C SER A 482 -30.41 -6.72 -7.59
N ARG A 483 -30.27 -6.83 -8.91
CA ARG A 483 -28.96 -6.78 -9.59
C ARG A 483 -28.25 -5.41 -9.45
N ASN A 484 -29.03 -4.36 -9.16
CA ASN A 484 -28.54 -2.99 -9.06
C ASN A 484 -28.17 -2.57 -7.63
N TRP A 485 -28.61 -3.31 -6.63
CA TRP A 485 -28.45 -2.94 -5.23
C TRP A 485 -27.84 -4.07 -4.41
N SER A 486 -26.91 -3.70 -3.55
CA SER A 486 -26.34 -4.57 -2.53
C SER A 486 -26.27 -3.82 -1.21
N VAL A 487 -26.65 -4.48 -0.12
CA VAL A 487 -26.53 -3.98 1.25
C VAL A 487 -25.62 -4.95 1.99
N PHE A 488 -24.64 -4.45 2.71
CA PHE A 488 -23.71 -5.30 3.44
C PHE A 488 -23.50 -4.85 4.87
N GLY A 489 -23.13 -5.80 5.72
CA GLY A 489 -22.65 -5.53 7.07
C GLY A 489 -21.51 -6.48 7.40
N SER A 490 -20.52 -6.01 8.15
CA SER A 490 -19.40 -6.84 8.55
C SER A 490 -18.86 -6.49 9.94
N HIS A 491 -18.31 -7.51 10.60
CA HIS A 491 -17.48 -7.40 11.78
C HIS A 491 -16.18 -8.12 11.54
N SER A 492 -15.05 -7.44 11.76
CA SER A 492 -13.73 -8.02 11.62
C SER A 492 -12.80 -7.55 12.73
N GLU A 493 -11.86 -8.41 13.10
CA GLU A 493 -10.82 -8.08 14.07
C GLU A 493 -9.43 -8.30 13.45
N SER A 494 -8.45 -7.51 13.89
CA SER A 494 -7.03 -7.72 13.63
C SER A 494 -6.22 -7.54 14.91
N PHE A 495 -4.98 -8.01 14.88
CA PHE A 495 -4.09 -7.96 16.03
C PHE A 495 -2.70 -7.56 15.60
N ASP A 496 -2.08 -6.71 16.41
CA ASP A 496 -0.65 -6.44 16.33
C ASP A 496 0.12 -7.45 17.21
N GLN A 497 1.43 -7.54 17.04
CA GLN A 497 2.28 -8.40 17.88
C GLN A 497 2.27 -7.92 19.33
N GLY A 498 2.39 -8.86 20.28
CA GLY A 498 2.56 -8.56 21.71
C GLY A 498 3.86 -7.80 21.98
N THR A 499 3.92 -7.09 23.09
CA THR A 499 5.06 -6.26 23.49
C THR A 499 5.60 -6.69 24.84
N ILE A 500 6.94 -6.79 24.97
CA ILE A 500 7.59 -6.94 26.29
C ILE A 500 7.72 -5.54 26.92
N VAL A 501 7.32 -5.42 28.16
CA VAL A 501 7.44 -4.21 28.95
C VAL A 501 8.91 -3.90 29.22
N GLY A 502 9.34 -2.71 28.89
CA GLY A 502 10.72 -2.25 29.02
C GLY A 502 11.13 -1.90 30.46
N ASN A 503 12.41 -1.55 30.62
CA ASN A 503 13.05 -1.31 31.92
C ASN A 503 12.52 -0.07 32.68
N ALA A 504 11.79 0.83 32.00
CA ALA A 504 11.26 2.07 32.58
C ALA A 504 10.01 1.84 33.46
N TYR A 505 9.45 0.64 33.48
CA TYR A 505 8.17 0.33 34.14
C TYR A 505 8.34 -0.68 35.25
N ALA A 506 7.47 -0.56 36.26
CA ALA A 506 7.47 -1.45 37.43
C ALA A 506 7.16 -2.91 37.04
N ASN A 507 6.38 -3.14 36.02
CA ASN A 507 6.09 -4.45 35.46
C ASN A 507 7.03 -4.84 34.31
N LYS A 508 8.29 -4.43 34.37
CA LYS A 508 9.36 -4.82 33.46
C LYS A 508 9.40 -6.33 33.24
N GLY A 509 9.44 -6.74 31.98
CA GLY A 509 9.52 -8.14 31.57
C GLY A 509 8.17 -8.77 31.35
N ASP A 510 7.05 -8.14 31.77
CA ASP A 510 5.71 -8.61 31.43
C ASP A 510 5.50 -8.61 29.92
N ILE A 511 4.76 -9.60 29.43
CA ILE A 511 4.32 -9.65 28.03
C ILE A 511 2.90 -9.09 27.99
N LEU A 512 2.73 -7.96 27.32
CA LEU A 512 1.41 -7.40 27.07
C LEU A 512 0.71 -8.19 25.96
N ASP A 513 -0.61 -8.34 26.10
CA ASP A 513 -1.45 -8.90 25.06
C ASP A 513 -1.27 -8.15 23.73
N PRO A 514 -1.48 -8.81 22.58
CA PRO A 514 -1.55 -8.14 21.28
C PRO A 514 -2.60 -7.03 21.28
N ALA A 515 -2.25 -5.87 20.72
CA ALA A 515 -3.22 -4.80 20.54
C ALA A 515 -4.29 -5.23 19.51
N LYS A 516 -5.55 -5.18 19.92
CA LYS A 516 -6.69 -5.56 19.08
C LYS A 516 -7.25 -4.35 18.34
N THR A 517 -7.60 -4.57 17.09
CA THR A 517 -8.43 -3.63 16.32
C THR A 517 -9.71 -4.33 15.93
N LYS A 518 -10.86 -3.74 16.29
CA LYS A 518 -12.20 -4.26 16.01
C LYS A 518 -12.95 -3.27 15.16
N SER A 519 -13.50 -3.71 14.04
CA SER A 519 -14.26 -2.86 13.13
C SER A 519 -15.64 -3.44 12.85
N ASN A 520 -16.64 -2.58 12.87
CA ASN A 520 -17.97 -2.85 12.36
C ASN A 520 -18.22 -1.94 11.17
N GLU A 521 -18.78 -2.46 10.10
CA GLU A 521 -19.11 -1.70 8.92
C GLU A 521 -20.52 -2.06 8.43
N LEU A 522 -21.25 -1.06 7.96
CA LEU A 522 -22.55 -1.20 7.30
C LEU A 522 -22.54 -0.33 6.05
N GLY A 523 -22.94 -0.87 4.93
CA GLY A 523 -22.95 -0.10 3.69
C GLY A 523 -23.98 -0.55 2.67
N ILE A 524 -24.09 0.28 1.65
CA ILE A 524 -24.98 0.08 0.51
C ILE A 524 -24.18 0.35 -0.77
N LYS A 525 -24.42 -0.47 -1.78
CA LYS A 525 -23.81 -0.34 -3.12
C LYS A 525 -24.91 -0.26 -4.15
N TYR A 526 -24.70 0.60 -5.12
CA TYR A 526 -25.63 0.79 -6.24
C TYR A 526 -24.87 0.80 -7.57
N THR A 527 -25.42 0.15 -8.57
CA THR A 527 -24.96 0.26 -9.95
C THR A 527 -26.13 0.32 -10.92
N ASN A 528 -25.99 1.13 -11.95
CA ASN A 528 -26.89 1.09 -13.12
C ASN A 528 -26.22 0.50 -14.37
N GLY A 529 -25.07 -0.17 -14.19
CA GLY A 529 -24.25 -0.70 -15.26
C GLY A 529 -23.20 0.28 -15.81
N ASN A 530 -23.43 1.61 -15.71
CA ASN A 530 -22.52 2.65 -16.16
C ASN A 530 -21.71 3.27 -15.04
N ILE A 531 -22.28 3.32 -13.86
CA ILE A 531 -21.70 3.88 -12.63
C ILE A 531 -21.85 2.88 -11.50
N ILE A 532 -20.87 2.82 -10.62
CA ILE A 532 -20.99 2.20 -9.31
C ILE A 532 -20.83 3.27 -8.23
N THR A 533 -21.60 3.14 -7.17
CA THR A 533 -21.54 4.02 -6.00
C THR A 533 -21.59 3.14 -4.76
N GLU A 534 -20.68 3.38 -3.82
CA GLU A 534 -20.62 2.70 -2.54
C GLU A 534 -20.66 3.74 -1.42
N LEU A 535 -21.54 3.55 -0.45
CA LEU A 535 -21.64 4.36 0.77
C LEU A 535 -21.57 3.43 1.98
N SER A 536 -20.61 3.68 2.88
CA SER A 536 -20.51 2.92 4.12
C SER A 536 -20.34 3.80 5.35
N TYR A 537 -20.84 3.30 6.47
CA TYR A 537 -20.54 3.77 7.82
C TYR A 537 -19.65 2.72 8.49
N PHE A 538 -18.57 3.17 9.14
CA PHE A 538 -17.66 2.32 9.88
C PHE A 538 -17.41 2.83 11.30
N ASP A 539 -17.13 1.90 12.21
CA ASP A 539 -16.76 2.16 13.60
C ASP A 539 -15.65 1.18 14.01
N THR A 540 -14.44 1.70 14.16
CA THR A 540 -13.25 0.93 14.47
C THR A 540 -12.69 1.36 15.82
N LYS A 541 -12.44 0.38 16.70
CA LYS A 541 -11.76 0.56 17.99
C LYS A 541 -10.42 -0.13 17.94
N GLN A 542 -9.38 0.55 18.39
CA GLN A 542 -8.01 0.06 18.44
C GLN A 542 -7.48 0.17 19.87
N ASP A 543 -7.00 -0.94 20.40
CA ASP A 543 -6.29 -0.95 21.67
C ASP A 543 -4.95 -0.26 21.55
N SER A 544 -4.52 0.41 22.60
CA SER A 544 -3.22 1.06 22.69
C SER A 544 -2.58 0.87 24.07
N LYS A 545 -1.25 1.04 24.10
CA LYS A 545 -0.51 1.01 25.36
C LYS A 545 -0.88 2.23 26.19
N LEU A 546 -1.04 2.02 27.49
CA LEU A 546 -1.36 3.05 28.45
C LEU A 546 -0.40 2.94 29.64
N GLU A 547 0.20 4.07 30.01
CA GLU A 547 0.91 4.22 31.28
C GLU A 547 -0.09 4.49 32.40
N SER A 548 0.06 3.80 33.51
CA SER A 548 -0.78 3.97 34.69
C SER A 548 0.08 3.99 35.96
N GLU A 549 -0.18 4.93 36.85
CA GLU A 549 0.49 4.99 38.14
C GLU A 549 -0.28 4.18 39.19
N PHE A 550 0.44 3.42 39.99
CA PHE A 550 -0.08 2.70 41.13
C PHE A 550 0.98 2.62 42.22
N ASN A 551 0.66 3.08 43.43
CA ASN A 551 1.58 3.13 44.59
C ASN A 551 2.94 3.80 44.25
N GLY A 552 2.92 4.90 43.50
CA GLY A 552 4.13 5.66 43.12
C GLY A 552 4.99 4.98 42.03
N ASN A 553 4.53 3.91 41.43
CA ASN A 553 5.19 3.20 40.34
C ASN A 553 4.41 3.34 39.04
N THR A 554 5.10 3.49 37.93
CA THR A 554 4.50 3.53 36.59
C THR A 554 4.47 2.13 35.98
N TYR A 555 3.29 1.70 35.53
CA TYR A 555 3.04 0.43 34.86
C TYR A 555 2.63 0.67 33.40
N LEU A 556 3.12 -0.14 32.48
CA LEU A 556 2.65 -0.17 31.09
C LEU A 556 1.60 -1.30 30.92
N ARG A 557 0.43 -0.98 30.37
CA ARG A 557 -0.67 -1.93 30.17
C ARG A 557 -1.30 -1.75 28.77
N MET A 558 -1.96 -2.79 28.24
CA MET A 558 -2.72 -2.73 26.99
C MET A 558 -4.20 -2.40 27.31
N ASN A 559 -4.46 -1.21 27.81
CA ASN A 559 -5.79 -0.74 28.23
C ASN A 559 -6.11 0.70 27.80
N GLY A 560 -5.31 1.28 26.90
CA GLY A 560 -5.66 2.47 26.16
C GLY A 560 -6.62 2.13 25.01
N GLU A 561 -7.35 3.12 24.52
CA GLU A 561 -8.31 2.97 23.40
C GLU A 561 -8.28 4.20 22.49
N THR A 562 -8.21 3.96 21.19
CA THR A 562 -8.44 4.95 20.14
C THR A 562 -9.62 4.49 19.29
N ARG A 563 -10.53 5.39 18.93
CA ARG A 563 -11.70 5.11 18.12
C ARG A 563 -11.70 5.89 16.83
N TYR A 564 -12.02 5.23 15.72
CA TYR A 564 -12.18 5.81 14.39
C TYR A 564 -13.57 5.46 13.87
N ARG A 565 -14.41 6.44 13.60
CA ARG A 565 -15.74 6.23 13.03
C ARG A 565 -16.04 7.26 11.97
N GLY A 566 -16.78 6.86 10.96
CA GLY A 566 -17.03 7.79 9.87
C GLY A 566 -17.93 7.25 8.78
N ILE A 567 -18.02 8.05 7.73
CA ILE A 567 -18.76 7.74 6.51
C ILE A 567 -17.80 7.85 5.33
N GLN A 568 -17.86 6.89 4.43
CA GLN A 568 -17.07 6.87 3.21
C GLN A 568 -18.01 6.70 2.02
N LEU A 569 -17.90 7.59 1.04
CA LEU A 569 -18.55 7.50 -0.28
C LEU A 569 -17.46 7.31 -1.34
N SER A 570 -17.64 6.35 -2.23
CA SER A 570 -16.91 6.24 -3.50
C SER A 570 -17.87 6.11 -4.66
N LEU A 571 -17.43 6.61 -5.81
CA LEU A 571 -18.14 6.50 -7.08
C LEU A 571 -17.14 6.36 -8.23
N SER A 572 -17.52 5.58 -9.24
CA SER A 572 -16.72 5.45 -10.47
C SER A 572 -17.61 5.06 -11.65
N GLY A 573 -17.41 5.68 -12.80
CA GLY A 573 -18.10 5.30 -14.03
C GLY A 573 -18.43 6.45 -14.98
N LYS A 574 -19.11 6.11 -16.07
CA LYS A 574 -19.59 7.07 -17.08
C LYS A 574 -20.93 7.68 -16.69
N ILE A 575 -20.96 9.00 -16.51
CA ILE A 575 -22.21 9.76 -16.29
C ILE A 575 -22.88 10.16 -17.62
N SER A 576 -22.10 10.13 -18.71
CA SER A 576 -22.58 10.30 -20.09
C SER A 576 -21.60 9.61 -21.06
N PRO A 577 -21.91 9.51 -22.37
CA PRO A 577 -21.01 8.92 -23.35
C PRO A 577 -19.61 9.57 -23.40
N LYS A 578 -19.51 10.87 -23.03
CA LYS A 578 -18.25 11.63 -23.09
C LYS A 578 -17.66 11.98 -21.71
N TRP A 579 -18.38 11.76 -20.63
CA TRP A 579 -17.93 12.16 -19.29
C TRP A 579 -17.84 10.95 -18.36
N THR A 580 -16.66 10.84 -17.73
CA THR A 580 -16.39 9.87 -16.66
C THR A 580 -16.10 10.61 -15.37
N LEU A 581 -16.63 10.11 -14.27
CA LEU A 581 -16.28 10.56 -12.91
C LEU A 581 -15.70 9.40 -12.11
N SER A 582 -14.71 9.71 -11.26
CA SER A 582 -14.17 8.76 -10.28
C SER A 582 -13.72 9.51 -9.04
N GLY A 583 -13.92 8.92 -7.85
CA GLY A 583 -13.50 9.50 -6.58
C GLY A 583 -14.54 9.36 -5.48
N GLY A 584 -14.57 10.33 -4.57
CA GLY A 584 -15.49 10.36 -3.45
C GLY A 584 -14.98 11.19 -2.28
N PHE A 585 -15.56 10.98 -1.12
CA PHE A 585 -15.15 11.64 0.11
C PHE A 585 -15.25 10.73 1.33
N MET A 586 -14.55 11.10 2.38
CA MET A 586 -14.62 10.49 3.70
C MET A 586 -14.78 11.56 4.77
N TYR A 587 -15.73 11.36 5.66
CA TYR A 587 -15.80 12.02 6.96
C TYR A 587 -15.29 11.06 8.02
N LEU A 588 -14.37 11.51 8.85
CA LEU A 588 -13.71 10.71 9.89
C LEU A 588 -13.75 11.45 11.22
N ASN A 589 -14.42 10.88 12.21
CA ASN A 589 -14.32 11.29 13.59
C ASN A 589 -13.36 10.30 14.31
N SER A 590 -12.12 10.74 14.50
CA SER A 590 -11.10 10.00 15.25
C SER A 590 -10.97 10.55 16.66
N GLU A 591 -10.80 9.70 17.68
CA GLU A 591 -10.80 10.13 19.08
C GLU A 591 -9.91 9.24 19.96
N TYR A 592 -9.07 9.85 20.75
CA TYR A 592 -8.40 9.18 21.86
C TYR A 592 -9.42 8.99 23.01
N LYS A 593 -9.92 7.80 23.19
CA LYS A 593 -10.84 7.47 24.29
C LYS A 593 -10.10 7.33 25.61
N LYS A 594 -8.90 6.75 25.57
CA LYS A 594 -8.05 6.54 26.72
C LYS A 594 -6.59 6.54 26.29
N ASN A 595 -5.82 7.53 26.71
CA ASN A 595 -4.43 7.78 26.32
C ASN A 595 -3.55 8.02 27.54
N SER A 596 -2.25 7.67 27.47
CA SER A 596 -1.26 7.92 28.53
C SER A 596 -1.09 9.39 28.84
N THR A 597 -1.29 10.27 27.87
CA THR A 597 -1.35 11.72 28.08
C THR A 597 -2.81 12.14 28.30
N PRO A 598 -3.25 12.44 29.55
CA PRO A 598 -4.66 12.73 29.87
C PRO A 598 -5.25 13.88 29.04
N TYR A 599 -4.41 14.84 28.66
CA TYR A 599 -4.79 15.98 27.81
C TYR A 599 -5.35 15.55 26.44
N TYR A 600 -4.98 14.38 25.93
CA TYR A 600 -5.44 13.88 24.63
C TYR A 600 -6.81 13.21 24.72
N ASN A 601 -7.27 12.79 25.90
CA ASN A 601 -8.56 12.11 26.06
C ASN A 601 -9.71 12.99 25.56
N GLY A 602 -10.57 12.43 24.73
CA GLY A 602 -11.70 13.11 24.07
C GLY A 602 -11.29 13.98 22.88
N LYS A 603 -10.01 14.05 22.50
CA LYS A 603 -9.54 14.82 21.34
C LYS A 603 -9.36 13.94 20.11
N SER A 604 -9.40 14.57 18.93
CA SER A 604 -9.12 13.92 17.65
C SER A 604 -7.70 13.36 17.60
N VAL A 605 -7.49 12.31 16.85
CA VAL A 605 -6.15 11.70 16.69
C VAL A 605 -5.23 12.68 15.95
N ILE A 606 -4.04 12.87 16.51
CA ILE A 606 -3.01 13.77 15.97
C ILE A 606 -2.70 13.47 14.49
N GLY A 607 -2.54 14.51 13.67
CA GLY A 607 -2.23 14.40 12.24
C GLY A 607 -3.35 13.80 11.38
N THR A 608 -4.56 13.63 11.93
CA THR A 608 -5.67 12.99 11.23
C THR A 608 -6.76 14.02 10.92
N PRO A 609 -7.00 14.36 9.64
CA PRO A 609 -8.06 15.28 9.26
C PRO A 609 -9.45 14.65 9.36
N ASP A 610 -10.46 15.47 9.70
CA ASP A 610 -11.85 15.01 9.79
C ASP A 610 -12.47 14.81 8.42
N TRP A 611 -12.06 15.56 7.41
CA TRP A 611 -12.58 15.48 6.05
C TRP A 611 -11.49 15.23 5.04
N SER A 612 -11.83 14.47 4.05
CA SER A 612 -10.95 14.20 2.91
C SER A 612 -11.76 13.81 1.68
N GLY A 613 -11.26 14.14 0.49
CA GLY A 613 -11.95 13.81 -0.74
C GLY A 613 -11.04 13.92 -1.95
N VAL A 614 -11.44 13.21 -2.98
CA VAL A 614 -10.82 13.26 -4.31
C VAL A 614 -11.93 13.17 -5.34
N LEU A 615 -11.83 13.94 -6.39
CA LEU A 615 -12.74 13.86 -7.52
C LEU A 615 -11.96 14.06 -8.82
N THR A 616 -12.06 13.08 -9.69
CA THR A 616 -11.54 13.14 -11.06
C THR A 616 -12.71 13.21 -12.04
N ALA A 617 -12.66 14.15 -12.93
CA ALA A 617 -13.58 14.27 -14.07
C ALA A 617 -12.77 14.16 -15.37
N GLU A 618 -13.18 13.26 -16.26
CA GLU A 618 -12.57 13.07 -17.57
C GLU A 618 -13.58 13.36 -18.68
N TYR A 619 -13.17 14.13 -19.66
CA TYR A 619 -13.92 14.43 -20.86
C TYR A 619 -13.22 13.77 -22.08
N THR A 620 -13.92 12.88 -22.76
CA THR A 620 -13.49 12.18 -23.96
C THR A 620 -14.33 12.69 -25.15
N PRO A 621 -13.94 13.79 -25.82
CA PRO A 621 -14.71 14.35 -26.94
C PRO A 621 -14.81 13.41 -28.12
N ASN A 622 -13.76 12.63 -28.38
CA ASN A 622 -13.64 11.61 -29.42
C ASN A 622 -12.57 10.58 -29.04
N GLU A 623 -12.32 9.59 -29.87
CA GLU A 623 -11.36 8.50 -29.61
C GLU A 623 -9.89 8.97 -29.50
N ALA A 624 -9.54 10.14 -30.04
CA ALA A 624 -8.18 10.63 -30.03
C ALA A 624 -7.81 11.38 -28.75
N TRP A 625 -8.76 11.91 -28.00
CA TRP A 625 -8.50 12.80 -26.89
C TRP A 625 -9.19 12.36 -25.58
N ASP A 626 -8.42 12.36 -24.50
CA ASP A 626 -8.93 12.37 -23.13
C ASP A 626 -8.37 13.61 -22.43
N ILE A 627 -9.24 14.38 -21.78
CA ILE A 627 -8.89 15.55 -20.97
C ILE A 627 -9.44 15.33 -19.59
N TRP A 628 -8.59 15.34 -18.57
CA TRP A 628 -9.03 15.09 -17.20
C TRP A 628 -8.53 16.16 -16.24
N GLY A 629 -9.36 16.44 -15.24
CA GLY A 629 -9.00 17.25 -14.09
C GLY A 629 -9.26 16.48 -12.80
N ARG A 630 -8.37 16.65 -11.82
CA ARG A 630 -8.49 16.04 -10.50
C ARG A 630 -8.41 17.10 -9.42
N MET A 631 -9.31 17.04 -8.44
CA MET A 631 -9.29 17.82 -7.21
C MET A 631 -9.01 16.89 -6.04
N ILE A 632 -8.06 17.25 -5.17
CA ILE A 632 -7.73 16.55 -3.94
C ILE A 632 -7.93 17.51 -2.78
N TYR A 633 -8.79 17.16 -1.84
CA TYR A 633 -9.06 17.92 -0.62
C TYR A 633 -8.61 17.17 0.62
N THR A 634 -7.86 17.84 1.47
CA THR A 634 -7.49 17.36 2.81
C THR A 634 -7.88 18.41 3.83
N GLY A 635 -8.71 18.04 4.79
CA GLY A 635 -9.14 18.92 5.88
C GLY A 635 -8.00 19.27 6.84
N SER A 636 -8.21 20.24 7.71
CA SER A 636 -7.23 20.59 8.73
C SER A 636 -7.03 19.46 9.72
N ALA A 637 -5.78 19.25 10.17
CA ALA A 637 -5.42 18.18 11.09
C ALA A 637 -4.84 18.71 12.41
N PRO A 638 -5.21 18.15 13.58
CA PRO A 638 -4.69 18.59 14.87
C PRO A 638 -3.23 18.16 15.05
N VAL A 639 -2.46 19.03 15.67
CA VAL A 639 -1.12 18.77 16.19
C VAL A 639 -1.11 19.15 17.66
N TYR A 640 -0.68 18.23 18.52
CA TYR A 640 -0.59 18.47 19.95
C TYR A 640 0.84 18.64 20.37
N ASN A 641 1.08 19.68 21.15
CA ASN A 641 2.35 19.94 21.79
C ASN A 641 2.10 20.22 23.26
N HIS A 642 2.43 19.26 24.12
CA HIS A 642 2.03 19.24 25.53
C HIS A 642 0.54 19.55 25.70
N GLU A 643 0.16 20.63 26.39
CA GLU A 643 -1.24 21.03 26.60
C GLU A 643 -1.74 22.06 25.57
N ARG A 644 -1.06 22.21 24.43
CA ARG A 644 -1.48 23.11 23.35
C ARG A 644 -2.00 22.30 22.16
N THR A 645 -2.97 22.87 21.47
CA THR A 645 -3.51 22.32 20.23
C THR A 645 -3.24 23.31 19.10
N PHE A 646 -2.49 22.88 18.11
CA PHE A 646 -2.31 23.57 16.84
C PHE A 646 -3.04 22.82 15.74
N ARG A 647 -3.11 23.38 14.54
CA ARG A 647 -3.65 22.70 13.36
C ARG A 647 -2.75 22.94 12.15
N ILE A 648 -2.49 21.88 11.40
CA ILE A 648 -2.06 21.99 10.02
C ILE A 648 -3.31 22.38 9.21
N ASP A 649 -3.19 23.41 8.40
CA ASP A 649 -4.31 23.95 7.63
C ASP A 649 -4.82 22.97 6.57
N SER A 650 -6.07 23.15 6.15
CA SER A 650 -6.65 22.40 5.04
C SER A 650 -6.01 22.76 3.71
N SER A 651 -5.96 21.80 2.81
CA SER A 651 -5.46 22.01 1.45
C SER A 651 -6.43 21.48 0.41
N THR A 652 -6.50 22.21 -0.71
CA THR A 652 -7.13 21.76 -1.96
C THR A 652 -6.10 21.88 -3.07
N VAL A 653 -5.86 20.81 -3.78
CA VAL A 653 -4.87 20.73 -4.87
C VAL A 653 -5.59 20.30 -6.14
N PHE A 654 -5.18 20.85 -7.27
CA PHE A 654 -5.74 20.52 -8.58
C PHE A 654 -4.64 20.00 -9.49
N ASP A 655 -4.95 18.94 -10.23
CA ASP A 655 -4.14 18.38 -11.30
C ASP A 655 -4.91 18.44 -12.61
N LEU A 656 -4.19 18.50 -13.72
CA LEU A 656 -4.77 18.53 -15.07
C LEU A 656 -3.95 17.62 -15.98
N GLY A 657 -4.60 16.86 -16.85
CA GLY A 657 -3.91 16.05 -17.83
C GLY A 657 -4.65 15.93 -19.14
N ILE A 658 -3.88 15.69 -20.18
CA ILE A 658 -4.36 15.50 -21.55
C ILE A 658 -3.65 14.27 -22.12
N ARG A 659 -4.42 13.35 -22.71
CA ARG A 659 -3.91 12.25 -23.53
C ARG A 659 -4.34 12.48 -24.98
N TYR A 660 -3.40 12.34 -25.88
CA TYR A 660 -3.63 12.39 -27.32
C TYR A 660 -3.14 11.11 -27.99
N ARG A 661 -4.06 10.37 -28.61
CA ARG A 661 -3.76 9.19 -29.39
C ARG A 661 -3.55 9.54 -30.85
N SER A 662 -2.42 9.11 -31.42
CA SER A 662 -2.00 9.41 -32.77
C SER A 662 -1.27 8.22 -33.41
N ARG A 663 -0.57 8.48 -34.48
CA ARG A 663 0.29 7.49 -35.15
C ARG A 663 1.61 8.09 -35.56
N LEU A 664 2.69 7.33 -35.44
CA LEU A 664 4.00 7.61 -35.99
C LEU A 664 4.25 6.58 -37.11
N GLY A 665 4.03 7.02 -38.37
CA GLY A 665 3.92 6.09 -39.49
C GLY A 665 2.73 5.11 -39.31
N THR A 666 2.99 3.84 -39.24
CA THR A 666 1.96 2.80 -39.03
C THR A 666 1.71 2.47 -37.56
N LYS A 667 2.58 2.89 -36.66
CA LYS A 667 2.54 2.53 -35.22
C LYS A 667 1.65 3.48 -34.44
N PRO A 668 0.73 3.00 -33.59
CA PRO A 668 -0.01 3.85 -32.66
C PRO A 668 0.93 4.51 -31.67
N VAL A 669 0.63 5.73 -31.27
CA VAL A 669 1.39 6.49 -30.27
C VAL A 669 0.43 7.23 -29.36
N ASP A 670 0.64 7.10 -28.05
CA ASP A 670 -0.05 7.85 -27.01
C ASP A 670 0.87 8.92 -26.45
N TYR A 671 0.47 10.19 -26.57
CA TYR A 671 1.12 11.32 -25.93
C TYR A 671 0.33 11.72 -24.69
N ASN A 672 1.02 11.89 -23.57
CA ASN A 672 0.40 12.35 -22.34
C ASN A 672 1.13 13.59 -21.83
N LEU A 673 0.36 14.60 -21.42
CA LEU A 673 0.83 15.75 -20.68
C LEU A 673 0.04 15.84 -19.39
N THR A 674 0.72 15.86 -18.26
CA THR A 674 0.11 15.99 -16.94
C THR A 674 0.79 17.10 -16.16
N VAL A 675 0.00 17.93 -15.49
CA VAL A 675 0.46 18.96 -14.58
C VAL A 675 -0.08 18.64 -13.19
N PHE A 676 0.79 18.22 -12.29
CA PHE A 676 0.46 18.03 -10.87
C PHE A 676 0.62 19.36 -10.12
N ASN A 677 -0.22 19.58 -9.10
CA ASN A 677 -0.29 20.82 -8.35
C ASN A 677 -0.37 22.05 -9.28
N LEU A 678 -1.40 22.10 -10.11
CA LEU A 678 -1.59 23.07 -11.19
C LEU A 678 -1.36 24.53 -10.78
N PHE A 679 -1.81 24.90 -9.58
CA PHE A 679 -1.72 26.27 -9.06
C PHE A 679 -0.47 26.53 -8.20
N ASP A 680 0.47 25.57 -8.14
CA ASP A 680 1.74 25.67 -7.39
C ASP A 680 1.53 26.02 -5.92
N LYS A 681 0.55 25.36 -5.29
CA LYS A 681 0.18 25.62 -3.90
C LYS A 681 1.20 25.03 -2.94
N ASN A 682 1.71 25.85 -2.04
CA ASN A 682 2.57 25.45 -0.93
C ASN A 682 1.70 25.14 0.29
N TYR A 683 1.86 23.95 0.89
CA TYR A 683 1.10 23.53 2.07
C TYR A 683 1.81 22.40 2.82
N TRP A 684 1.41 22.18 4.06
CA TRP A 684 1.84 21.04 4.84
C TRP A 684 0.88 19.88 4.65
N MET A 685 1.39 18.70 4.31
CA MET A 685 0.63 17.45 4.31
C MET A 685 0.70 16.84 5.71
N PRO A 686 -0.44 16.64 6.42
CA PRO A 686 -0.43 16.05 7.75
C PRO A 686 -0.12 14.55 7.68
N ARG A 687 0.69 14.06 8.61
CA ARG A 687 0.98 12.64 8.77
C ARG A 687 0.12 12.06 9.89
N ALA A 688 -0.70 11.06 9.57
CA ALA A 688 -1.58 10.41 10.55
C ALA A 688 -0.80 9.84 11.75
N THR A 689 -1.32 10.05 12.95
CA THR A 689 -0.77 9.61 14.24
C THR A 689 0.54 10.27 14.69
N TYR A 690 0.97 11.35 14.02
CA TYR A 690 2.22 12.06 14.35
C TYR A 690 2.03 13.58 14.33
N ALA A 691 2.84 14.30 15.12
CA ALA A 691 2.95 15.78 15.10
C ALA A 691 3.81 16.27 13.92
N TYR A 692 3.81 15.57 12.81
CA TYR A 692 4.66 15.84 11.66
C TYR A 692 3.86 16.37 10.48
N GLY A 693 4.48 17.28 9.72
CA GLY A 693 4.06 17.64 8.38
C GLY A 693 5.10 17.21 7.36
N ILE A 694 4.65 17.02 6.15
CA ILE A 694 5.51 16.87 4.97
C ILE A 694 5.23 18.09 4.09
N LEU A 695 6.27 18.76 3.61
CA LEU A 695 6.12 19.86 2.68
C LEU A 695 5.54 19.31 1.37
N SER A 696 4.53 19.96 0.84
CA SER A 696 3.91 19.59 -0.44
C SER A 696 4.94 19.56 -1.56
N ASN A 697 4.68 18.74 -2.58
CA ASN A 697 5.48 18.80 -3.81
C ASN A 697 5.13 20.04 -4.62
N PRO A 698 6.10 20.70 -5.27
CA PRO A 698 5.85 21.83 -6.14
C PRO A 698 5.14 21.38 -7.42
N ARG A 699 4.66 22.34 -8.22
CA ARG A 699 4.09 22.04 -9.53
C ARG A 699 5.08 21.25 -10.38
N ALA A 700 4.61 20.12 -10.93
CA ALA A 700 5.41 19.26 -11.80
C ALA A 700 4.73 19.07 -13.16
N PHE A 701 5.47 19.33 -14.23
CA PHE A 701 5.06 19.02 -15.60
C PHE A 701 5.63 17.65 -15.97
N CYS A 702 4.76 16.76 -16.43
CA CYS A 702 5.13 15.42 -16.85
C CYS A 702 4.65 15.21 -18.28
N PHE A 703 5.56 14.87 -19.17
CA PHE A 703 5.26 14.52 -20.56
C PHE A 703 5.72 13.10 -20.85
N SER A 704 4.91 12.31 -21.53
CA SER A 704 5.32 11.00 -22.02
C SER A 704 4.82 10.72 -23.43
N ALA A 705 5.57 9.88 -24.15
CA ALA A 705 5.19 9.31 -25.42
C ALA A 705 5.38 7.79 -25.37
N THR A 706 4.31 7.04 -25.64
CA THR A 706 4.33 5.58 -25.70
C THR A 706 4.07 5.13 -27.13
N VAL A 707 5.01 4.40 -27.70
CA VAL A 707 4.89 3.78 -29.05
C VAL A 707 4.49 2.32 -28.85
N HIS A 708 3.43 1.89 -29.54
CA HIS A 708 2.93 0.52 -29.56
C HIS A 708 3.40 -0.17 -30.86
N PHE A 709 4.21 -1.22 -30.75
CA PHE A 709 4.84 -1.94 -31.90
C PHE A 709 4.05 -3.14 -32.38
#